data_55219a7f47fa14c5992a2a5538296f0a
#
_entry.id   55219a7f47fa14c5992a2a5538296f0a
#
_cell.length_a   1.000
_cell.length_b   1.000
_cell.length_c   1.000
_cell.angle_alpha   90.00
_cell.angle_beta   90.00
_cell.angle_gamma   90.00
#
_symmetry.space_group_name_H-M   'P 1'
#
loop_
_entity.id
_entity.type
_entity.pdbx_description
1 polymer ?
#
loop_
_entity_poly.entity_id
_entity_poly.type
_entity_poly.pdbx_seq_one_letter_code
_entity_poly.pdbx_strand_id
1 'polypeptide(L)'
;MKKLWHIYDRMRDIVCILNADTQEIVYMNPHGLRMLGFRSLEELGKDFRSETLQNLDGLITACGQEETPDGGPDEKLWKNMVDGLVYAVRSGFFEVGGERFRIQTASECREEELHEYQSSFGRFLRKYYFDTEMFFHSVSAREMPVHVFFGDVQEDVYYVSDKLREELGLSSNLVHQLFRQAEPFVYEKDRENYKRGLLSVMEERREFYSQRLRFQGMDKRIRWMCCWGIIKWDGDRPLFFSGCMTDLEDEFSADSVTGLLRYPAAVRRLTALSEEKEQATVFGIGLSRFSVINDSLGRMEADRLLRQICAQLRERLYGFELYRMDGVRFLAVCPGQVPDVRISGIIRQCIQECYRKKGIEMKNPCALGMLRCPEDGRSGMELIERVMTCIYYAKRNPEQGVLRFSWDMLEKRQKETEMSLELCRNVRDQFKGFRVVIQPIVEGETGRIKGGEILSRWECRGTAVSPECFIMLMEENKQILAFGKWVFEQAVLACRSFMKERPDFTVSFNVSYLQITDSSFLPFMKETLSRYGVSGKNLILELTETHFDEAPEHLERLVKECRTMGMKLALDDFGKGYSNLQMLLRYPVDLVKLDREIMREIAQSRTSRELVKSIVLACHRADKKVCVEGVETETELGIVKRMKADYVQGYYFYRPLNTQELLTKISGA
;
A
#
# COMPACT_ATOMS: atom_id res chain seq x y z
N MET A 1 12.60 24.06 -8.93
CA MET A 1 13.67 24.82 -8.27
C MET A 1 13.16 25.66 -7.10
N LYS A 2 12.29 26.66 -7.25
CA LYS A 2 11.83 27.54 -6.14
C LYS A 2 11.29 26.82 -4.87
N LYS A 3 10.82 25.57 -4.95
CA LYS A 3 10.32 24.78 -3.79
C LYS A 3 11.41 24.20 -2.89
N LEU A 4 12.64 24.07 -3.35
CA LEU A 4 13.76 23.53 -2.56
C LEU A 4 14.34 24.55 -1.59
N TRP A 5 14.25 25.84 -1.91
CA TRP A 5 14.84 26.89 -1.12
C TRP A 5 14.03 27.30 0.12
N HIS A 6 12.77 26.86 0.22
CA HIS A 6 11.95 27.06 1.41
C HIS A 6 12.48 26.37 2.68
N ILE A 7 13.50 25.51 2.54
CA ILE A 7 14.23 24.96 3.71
C ILE A 7 14.89 26.06 4.54
N TYR A 8 15.26 27.17 3.91
CA TYR A 8 15.89 28.32 4.58
C TYR A 8 14.91 29.31 5.21
N ASP A 9 13.59 29.14 5.01
CA ASP A 9 12.55 30.06 5.53
C ASP A 9 12.53 30.19 7.06
N ARG A 10 13.02 29.17 7.76
CA ARG A 10 13.05 29.10 9.23
C ARG A 10 14.41 29.47 9.85
N MET A 11 15.41 29.79 9.05
CA MET A 11 16.71 30.18 9.55
C MET A 11 16.66 31.56 10.18
N ARG A 12 17.43 31.74 11.26
CA ARG A 12 17.62 33.05 11.94
C ARG A 12 18.67 33.92 11.28
N ASP A 13 19.52 33.32 10.42
CA ASP A 13 20.50 34.04 9.63
C ASP A 13 19.87 34.62 8.38
N ILE A 14 20.43 35.67 7.83
CA ILE A 14 20.06 36.18 6.51
C ILE A 14 20.59 35.18 5.48
N VAL A 15 19.73 34.63 4.65
CA VAL A 15 20.12 33.72 3.54
C VAL A 15 19.70 34.33 2.23
N CYS A 16 20.68 34.55 1.33
CA CYS A 16 20.49 35.06 -0.02
C CYS A 16 21.08 34.10 -1.05
N ILE A 17 20.33 33.78 -2.10
CA ILE A 17 20.81 32.97 -3.23
C ILE A 17 20.74 33.81 -4.50
N LEU A 18 21.88 33.88 -5.20
CA LEU A 18 22.02 34.59 -6.46
C LEU A 18 22.33 33.60 -7.59
N ASN A 19 21.87 33.91 -8.80
CA ASN A 19 22.41 33.26 -9.98
C ASN A 19 23.86 33.74 -10.17
N ALA A 20 24.81 32.81 -10.28
CA ALA A 20 26.23 33.15 -10.33
C ALA A 20 26.65 33.89 -11.63
N ASP A 21 25.91 33.66 -12.73
CA ASP A 21 26.20 34.28 -14.03
C ASP A 21 25.51 35.62 -14.21
N THR A 22 24.23 35.74 -13.78
CA THR A 22 23.48 37.01 -13.91
C THR A 22 23.59 37.92 -12.70
N GLN A 23 24.10 37.42 -11.56
CA GLN A 23 24.17 38.11 -10.25
C GLN A 23 22.79 38.54 -9.71
N GLU A 24 21.69 38.03 -10.28
CA GLU A 24 20.34 38.34 -9.79
C GLU A 24 20.00 37.52 -8.55
N ILE A 25 19.38 38.19 -7.54
CA ILE A 25 18.88 37.51 -6.35
C ILE A 25 17.65 36.65 -6.71
N VAL A 26 17.78 35.35 -6.62
CA VAL A 26 16.70 34.41 -6.96
C VAL A 26 15.91 33.94 -5.72
N TYR A 27 16.51 34.13 -4.54
CA TYR A 27 15.87 33.84 -3.26
C TYR A 27 16.50 34.62 -2.10
N MET A 28 15.67 35.04 -1.15
CA MET A 28 16.05 35.51 0.17
C MET A 28 15.04 35.00 1.19
N ASN A 29 15.53 34.52 2.33
CA ASN A 29 14.65 33.99 3.36
C ASN A 29 13.82 35.09 4.06
N PRO A 30 12.66 34.73 4.68
CA PRO A 30 11.80 35.72 5.33
C PRO A 30 12.48 36.52 6.45
N HIS A 31 13.49 35.94 7.11
CA HIS A 31 14.28 36.65 8.12
C HIS A 31 15.12 37.75 7.48
N GLY A 32 15.86 37.44 6.42
CA GLY A 32 16.65 38.38 5.66
C GLY A 32 15.83 39.56 5.12
N LEU A 33 14.68 39.26 4.52
CA LEU A 33 13.76 40.30 4.04
C LEU A 33 13.34 41.26 5.17
N ARG A 34 12.95 40.73 6.32
CA ARG A 34 12.55 41.56 7.48
C ARG A 34 13.69 42.42 8.02
N MET A 35 14.89 41.84 8.15
CA MET A 35 16.06 42.55 8.66
C MET A 35 16.48 43.67 7.73
N LEU A 36 16.28 43.53 6.43
CA LEU A 36 16.56 44.59 5.45
C LEU A 36 15.37 45.52 5.20
N GLY A 37 14.24 45.33 5.91
CA GLY A 37 13.06 46.20 5.86
C GLY A 37 12.11 45.93 4.70
N PHE A 38 12.21 44.78 4.02
CA PHE A 38 11.36 44.40 2.88
C PHE A 38 10.32 43.36 3.24
N ARG A 39 9.19 43.40 2.55
CA ARG A 39 8.07 42.42 2.73
C ARG A 39 8.14 41.26 1.75
N SER A 40 8.75 41.46 0.61
CA SER A 40 8.89 40.44 -0.43
C SER A 40 10.12 40.66 -1.31
N LEU A 41 10.53 39.59 -2.03
CA LEU A 41 11.62 39.67 -2.99
C LEU A 41 11.29 40.59 -4.16
N GLU A 42 10.03 40.77 -4.52
CA GLU A 42 9.57 41.66 -5.57
C GLU A 42 9.69 43.15 -5.15
N GLU A 43 9.49 43.44 -3.87
CA GLU A 43 9.70 44.77 -3.28
C GLU A 43 11.18 45.10 -3.27
N LEU A 44 12.03 44.19 -2.82
CA LEU A 44 13.48 44.30 -2.88
C LEU A 44 13.97 44.59 -4.31
N GLY A 45 13.49 43.86 -5.30
CA GLY A 45 13.87 44.01 -6.74
C GLY A 45 13.41 45.35 -7.36
N LYS A 46 12.39 46.01 -6.81
CA LYS A 46 11.90 47.33 -7.31
C LYS A 46 12.76 48.48 -6.81
N ASP A 47 13.22 48.42 -5.55
CA ASP A 47 14.03 49.50 -4.94
C ASP A 47 15.53 49.42 -5.29
N PHE A 48 16.02 48.23 -5.63
CA PHE A 48 17.41 47.93 -5.92
C PHE A 48 17.76 47.82 -7.40
N ARG A 49 17.20 48.64 -8.29
CA ARG A 49 17.58 48.72 -9.71
C ARG A 49 18.88 49.47 -10.01
N SER A 50 19.64 49.87 -8.98
CA SER A 50 20.95 50.53 -9.19
C SER A 50 22.04 49.44 -9.29
N GLU A 51 22.95 49.60 -10.25
CA GLU A 51 24.07 48.70 -10.60
C GLU A 51 25.03 48.38 -9.44
N THR A 52 24.84 48.99 -8.24
CA THR A 52 25.74 48.90 -7.09
C THR A 52 25.40 47.80 -6.08
N LEU A 53 24.21 47.15 -6.16
CA LEU A 53 23.73 46.27 -5.09
C LEU A 53 23.18 44.97 -5.64
N GLN A 54 24.04 44.17 -6.30
CA GLN A 54 23.64 42.92 -6.92
C GLN A 54 23.84 41.67 -6.05
N ASN A 55 24.38 41.83 -4.83
CA ASN A 55 24.64 40.73 -3.91
C ASN A 55 24.49 41.15 -2.43
N LEU A 56 24.53 40.20 -1.49
CA LEU A 56 24.38 40.47 -0.07
C LEU A 56 25.51 41.36 0.47
N ASP A 57 26.74 41.24 -0.05
CA ASP A 57 27.86 42.11 0.29
C ASP A 57 27.52 43.56 -0.03
N GLY A 58 26.94 43.84 -1.20
CA GLY A 58 26.48 45.17 -1.59
C GLY A 58 25.35 45.72 -0.73
N LEU A 59 24.39 44.86 -0.35
CA LEU A 59 23.32 45.23 0.57
C LEU A 59 23.82 45.59 1.99
N ILE A 60 24.80 44.85 2.50
CA ILE A 60 25.38 45.09 3.82
C ILE A 60 26.36 46.28 3.75
N THR A 61 27.13 46.44 2.65
CA THR A 61 28.03 47.59 2.45
C THR A 61 27.30 48.92 2.41
N ALA A 62 26.08 48.96 1.89
CA ALA A 62 25.24 50.16 1.90
C ALA A 62 24.84 50.57 3.32
N CYS A 63 24.91 49.66 4.29
CA CYS A 63 24.49 49.85 5.68
C CYS A 63 25.63 49.87 6.68
N GLY A 64 26.92 49.60 6.31
CA GLY A 64 27.99 49.44 7.27
C GLY A 64 29.41 49.63 6.71
N GLN A 65 30.44 49.54 7.59
CA GLN A 65 31.86 49.53 7.25
C GLN A 65 32.44 48.12 7.32
N GLU A 66 33.37 47.79 6.38
CA GLU A 66 34.10 46.54 6.36
C GLU A 66 35.16 46.51 7.46
N GLU A 67 35.07 45.57 8.41
CA GLU A 67 36.16 45.24 9.31
C GLU A 67 36.83 43.97 8.80
N THR A 68 38.06 44.07 8.28
CA THR A 68 38.85 42.91 7.80
C THR A 68 39.72 42.38 8.95
N PRO A 69 39.35 41.28 9.61
CA PRO A 69 40.32 40.46 10.29
C PRO A 69 41.07 39.62 9.25
N ASP A 70 42.21 39.01 9.59
CA ASP A 70 42.95 38.05 8.77
C ASP A 70 42.14 36.77 8.47
N GLY A 71 41.02 36.93 7.79
CA GLY A 71 40.11 35.88 7.37
C GLY A 71 40.48 35.37 5.97
N GLY A 72 40.19 34.09 5.69
CA GLY A 72 40.38 33.52 4.35
C GLY A 72 39.51 34.21 3.29
N PRO A 73 39.74 33.95 1.99
CA PRO A 73 39.17 34.71 0.87
C PRO A 73 37.64 34.68 0.74
N ASP A 74 36.93 33.86 1.51
CA ASP A 74 35.50 33.61 1.33
C ASP A 74 34.60 34.11 2.49
N GLU A 75 35.17 34.80 3.49
CA GLU A 75 34.41 35.32 4.62
C GLU A 75 34.79 36.76 4.94
N LYS A 76 33.79 37.62 5.16
CA LYS A 76 33.93 39.02 5.48
C LYS A 76 33.11 39.36 6.72
N LEU A 77 33.70 40.15 7.66
CA LEU A 77 32.99 40.73 8.79
C LEU A 77 32.51 42.12 8.44
N TRP A 78 31.24 42.40 8.72
CA TRP A 78 30.59 43.67 8.47
C TRP A 78 29.98 44.19 9.75
N LYS A 79 30.30 45.45 10.10
CA LYS A 79 29.65 46.16 11.19
C LYS A 79 28.54 47.03 10.64
N ASN A 80 27.30 46.75 11.05
CA ASN A 80 26.17 47.59 10.70
C ASN A 80 26.22 48.89 11.45
N MET A 81 26.24 50.03 10.72
CA MET A 81 26.34 51.35 11.30
C MET A 81 25.04 51.84 11.93
N VAL A 82 23.91 51.18 11.69
CA VAL A 82 22.60 51.59 12.21
C VAL A 82 22.34 50.96 13.58
N ASP A 83 22.63 49.67 13.76
CA ASP A 83 22.43 48.95 15.03
C ASP A 83 23.72 48.62 15.78
N GLY A 84 24.89 48.83 15.16
CA GLY A 84 26.20 48.58 15.74
C GLY A 84 26.59 47.11 15.83
N LEU A 85 25.75 46.20 15.27
CA LEU A 85 25.98 44.78 15.27
C LEU A 85 27.01 44.38 14.23
N VAL A 86 27.79 43.33 14.50
CA VAL A 86 28.77 42.76 13.61
C VAL A 86 28.16 41.50 12.97
N TYR A 87 28.24 41.41 11.65
CA TYR A 87 27.74 40.25 10.88
C TYR A 87 28.90 39.56 10.18
N ALA A 88 28.95 38.25 10.29
CA ALA A 88 29.84 37.40 9.49
C ALA A 88 29.12 37.00 8.18
N VAL A 89 29.62 37.48 7.05
CA VAL A 89 29.10 37.17 5.73
C VAL A 89 29.94 36.07 5.09
N ARG A 90 29.30 35.00 4.65
CA ARG A 90 29.93 33.85 4.03
C ARG A 90 29.32 33.58 2.65
N SER A 91 30.14 33.07 1.73
CA SER A 91 29.70 32.77 0.37
C SER A 91 30.14 31.39 -0.07
N GLY A 92 29.29 30.71 -0.79
CA GLY A 92 29.60 29.42 -1.43
C GLY A 92 28.91 29.27 -2.79
N PHE A 93 29.38 28.35 -3.61
CA PHE A 93 28.84 28.09 -4.93
C PHE A 93 28.30 26.65 -5.00
N PHE A 94 27.19 26.48 -5.73
CA PHE A 94 26.63 25.17 -6.04
C PHE A 94 25.97 25.18 -7.41
N GLU A 95 25.76 23.99 -7.98
CA GLU A 95 25.18 23.84 -9.32
C GLU A 95 23.93 22.98 -9.25
N VAL A 96 22.85 23.44 -9.89
CA VAL A 96 21.60 22.68 -9.98
C VAL A 96 21.03 22.81 -11.39
N GLY A 97 20.84 21.67 -12.07
CA GLY A 97 20.23 21.64 -13.40
C GLY A 97 21.06 22.32 -14.50
N GLY A 98 22.37 22.39 -14.33
CA GLY A 98 23.29 23.06 -15.27
C GLY A 98 23.40 24.57 -15.08
N GLU A 99 22.74 25.15 -14.06
CA GLU A 99 22.87 26.54 -13.65
C GLU A 99 23.71 26.66 -12.38
N ARG A 100 24.62 27.63 -12.33
CA ARG A 100 25.50 27.89 -11.19
C ARG A 100 24.91 28.98 -10.29
N PHE A 101 24.84 28.71 -9.00
CA PHE A 101 24.30 29.64 -8.00
C PHE A 101 25.35 29.97 -6.95
N ARG A 102 25.28 31.20 -6.42
CA ARG A 102 26.03 31.66 -5.26
C ARG A 102 25.05 31.82 -4.10
N ILE A 103 25.31 31.12 -2.98
CA ILE A 103 24.58 31.36 -1.73
C ILE A 103 25.44 32.21 -0.82
N GLN A 104 24.81 33.14 -0.15
CA GLN A 104 25.43 34.00 0.86
C GLN A 104 24.60 33.93 2.14
N THR A 105 25.28 33.85 3.28
CA THR A 105 24.65 33.89 4.59
C THR A 105 25.29 35.03 5.40
N ALA A 106 24.50 35.75 6.22
CA ALA A 106 25.00 36.69 7.18
C ALA A 106 24.42 36.35 8.55
N SER A 107 25.31 36.07 9.50
CA SER A 107 25.00 35.72 10.89
C SER A 107 25.47 36.83 11.81
N GLU A 108 24.65 37.19 12.81
CA GLU A 108 25.03 38.13 13.87
C GLU A 108 26.11 37.51 14.76
N CYS A 109 27.25 38.23 14.96
CA CYS A 109 28.35 37.80 15.81
C CYS A 109 28.25 38.45 17.18
N ARG A 110 28.25 37.68 18.28
CA ARG A 110 28.34 38.16 19.64
C ARG A 110 29.81 38.43 20.05
N GLU A 111 30.06 39.34 20.99
CA GLU A 111 31.43 39.68 21.43
C GLU A 111 32.26 38.46 21.89
N GLU A 112 31.62 37.47 22.50
CA GLU A 112 32.29 36.24 22.93
C GLU A 112 32.71 35.36 21.72
N GLU A 113 31.95 35.37 20.64
CA GLU A 113 32.22 34.63 19.39
C GLU A 113 33.34 35.31 18.59
N LEU A 114 33.53 36.63 18.71
CA LEU A 114 34.65 37.35 18.07
C LEU A 114 36.02 36.87 18.57
N HIS A 115 36.13 36.48 19.84
CA HIS A 115 37.39 35.99 20.44
C HIS A 115 37.67 34.52 20.02
N GLU A 116 36.64 33.71 19.87
CA GLU A 116 36.72 32.36 19.28
C GLU A 116 37.09 32.41 17.81
N TYR A 117 36.62 33.43 17.10
CA TYR A 117 36.88 33.66 15.67
C TYR A 117 38.37 33.87 15.35
N GLN A 118 39.16 34.36 16.29
CA GLN A 118 40.60 34.56 16.13
C GLN A 118 41.46 33.35 16.46
N SER A 119 40.86 32.28 17.01
CA SER A 119 41.55 31.05 17.35
C SER A 119 41.79 30.16 16.14
N SER A 120 42.73 29.21 16.22
CA SER A 120 42.96 28.17 15.19
C SER A 120 41.71 27.38 14.86
N PHE A 121 40.82 27.27 15.82
CA PHE A 121 39.53 26.61 15.74
C PHE A 121 38.48 27.45 14.96
N GLY A 122 38.42 28.74 15.18
CA GLY A 122 37.59 29.64 14.36
C GLY A 122 38.01 29.61 12.87
N ARG A 123 39.30 29.38 12.56
CA ARG A 123 39.79 29.18 11.18
C ARG A 123 39.31 27.89 10.55
N PHE A 124 39.22 26.80 11.35
CA PHE A 124 38.69 25.52 10.90
C PHE A 124 37.20 25.61 10.57
N LEU A 125 36.38 26.14 11.46
CA LEU A 125 34.97 26.37 11.24
C LEU A 125 34.73 27.22 9.97
N ARG A 126 35.52 28.26 9.77
CA ARG A 126 35.44 29.13 8.60
C ARG A 126 35.70 28.43 7.27
N LYS A 127 36.73 27.57 7.25
CA LYS A 127 37.09 26.84 6.03
C LYS A 127 36.02 25.83 5.54
N TYR A 128 35.27 25.27 6.49
CA TYR A 128 34.31 24.22 6.20
C TYR A 128 32.85 24.52 6.62
N TYR A 129 32.62 25.64 7.26
CA TYR A 129 31.35 26.00 7.90
C TYR A 129 30.19 26.07 6.91
N PHE A 130 30.41 26.57 5.73
CA PHE A 130 29.36 26.78 4.73
C PHE A 130 28.75 25.46 4.22
N ASP A 131 29.60 24.50 3.90
CA ASP A 131 29.15 23.18 3.42
C ASP A 131 28.47 22.37 4.54
N THR A 132 28.84 22.65 5.78
CA THR A 132 28.48 21.84 6.94
C THR A 132 27.30 22.38 7.72
N GLU A 133 27.18 23.68 7.91
CA GLU A 133 26.03 24.26 8.60
C GLU A 133 24.76 24.11 7.76
N MET A 134 24.85 24.28 6.45
CA MET A 134 23.76 24.02 5.52
C MET A 134 23.30 22.56 5.56
N PHE A 135 24.26 21.63 5.59
CA PHE A 135 23.98 20.21 5.74
C PHE A 135 23.35 19.92 7.11
N PHE A 136 23.87 20.51 8.18
CA PHE A 136 23.34 20.34 9.54
C PHE A 136 21.95 20.91 9.72
N HIS A 137 21.68 22.11 9.25
CA HIS A 137 20.34 22.69 9.36
C HIS A 137 19.31 21.97 8.49
N SER A 138 19.73 21.39 7.36
CA SER A 138 18.85 20.55 6.54
C SER A 138 18.58 19.19 7.16
N VAL A 139 19.53 18.66 7.95
CA VAL A 139 19.45 17.33 8.60
C VAL A 139 19.00 17.42 10.06
N SER A 140 19.30 18.55 10.76
CA SER A 140 18.90 18.80 12.16
C SER A 140 17.48 19.33 12.34
N ALA A 141 16.67 19.41 11.29
CA ALA A 141 15.24 19.55 11.46
C ALA A 141 14.80 18.49 12.48
N ARG A 142 14.29 18.90 13.62
CA ARG A 142 14.01 18.12 14.86
C ARG A 142 13.26 16.80 14.70
N GLU A 143 12.90 16.42 13.49
CA GLU A 143 12.10 15.25 13.15
C GLU A 143 12.90 14.10 12.50
N MET A 144 14.18 14.28 12.13
CA MET A 144 14.97 13.15 11.60
C MET A 144 15.79 12.46 12.70
N PRO A 145 15.66 11.14 12.86
CA PRO A 145 16.41 10.37 13.86
C PRO A 145 17.84 10.06 13.36
N VAL A 146 18.60 11.10 12.97
CA VAL A 146 19.93 10.94 12.39
C VAL A 146 20.95 11.64 13.29
N HIS A 147 22.00 10.93 13.66
CA HIS A 147 23.16 11.46 14.32
C HIS A 147 24.19 11.84 13.26
N VAL A 148 24.62 13.08 13.25
CA VAL A 148 25.52 13.60 12.20
C VAL A 148 26.82 14.05 12.79
N PHE A 149 27.90 13.81 12.05
CA PHE A 149 29.23 14.30 12.38
C PHE A 149 29.95 14.78 11.12
N PHE A 150 30.89 15.69 11.32
CA PHE A 150 31.84 16.09 10.28
C PHE A 150 33.09 16.68 10.93
N GLY A 151 34.23 16.57 10.30
CA GLY A 151 35.43 17.11 10.83
C GLY A 151 36.67 17.03 9.95
N ASP A 152 37.71 17.66 10.40
CA ASP A 152 39.02 17.61 9.81
C ASP A 152 39.76 16.36 10.30
N VAL A 153 40.14 15.51 9.35
CA VAL A 153 40.80 14.27 9.68
C VAL A 153 42.25 14.46 10.12
N GLN A 154 42.90 15.52 9.65
CA GLN A 154 44.30 15.83 10.00
C GLN A 154 44.44 16.42 11.41
N GLU A 155 43.55 17.35 11.77
CA GLU A 155 43.50 17.97 13.09
C GLU A 155 42.75 17.05 14.11
N ASP A 156 42.11 15.96 13.63
CA ASP A 156 41.28 15.02 14.41
C ASP A 156 40.22 15.74 15.27
N VAL A 157 39.57 16.74 14.65
CA VAL A 157 38.53 17.58 15.25
C VAL A 157 37.24 17.44 14.48
N TYR A 158 36.16 17.14 15.20
CA TYR A 158 34.84 16.88 14.61
C TYR A 158 33.76 17.69 15.30
N TYR A 159 32.83 18.19 14.53
CA TYR A 159 31.57 18.69 15.03
C TYR A 159 30.52 17.60 14.97
N VAL A 160 29.72 17.44 16.03
CA VAL A 160 28.67 16.44 16.15
C VAL A 160 27.33 17.10 16.44
N SER A 161 26.24 16.50 15.95
CA SER A 161 24.88 16.99 16.26
C SER A 161 24.56 16.86 17.76
N ASP A 162 23.63 17.69 18.27
CA ASP A 162 23.20 17.63 19.67
C ASP A 162 22.77 16.22 20.07
N LYS A 163 22.06 15.54 19.20
CA LYS A 163 21.60 14.16 19.43
C LYS A 163 22.78 13.19 19.58
N LEU A 164 23.82 13.29 18.74
CA LEU A 164 25.03 12.45 18.86
C LEU A 164 25.81 12.82 20.11
N ARG A 165 25.91 14.10 20.44
CA ARG A 165 26.54 14.58 21.69
C ARG A 165 25.87 13.95 22.92
N GLU A 166 24.53 13.98 22.99
CA GLU A 166 23.78 13.41 24.10
C GLU A 166 23.91 11.89 24.18
N GLU A 167 23.85 11.21 23.04
CA GLU A 167 23.97 9.75 22.95
C GLU A 167 25.34 9.24 23.43
N LEU A 168 26.40 9.97 23.12
CA LEU A 168 27.77 9.67 23.52
C LEU A 168 28.20 10.34 24.84
N GLY A 169 27.30 11.12 25.50
CA GLY A 169 27.60 11.82 26.74
C GLY A 169 28.75 12.82 26.64
N LEU A 170 28.91 13.47 25.47
CA LEU A 170 29.98 14.41 25.20
C LEU A 170 29.63 15.78 25.77
N SER A 171 30.67 16.52 26.28
CA SER A 171 30.50 17.81 26.91
C SER A 171 30.29 18.97 25.93
N SER A 172 30.67 18.81 24.66
CA SER A 172 30.59 19.81 23.60
C SER A 172 30.20 19.15 22.28
N ASN A 173 29.60 19.93 21.38
CA ASN A 173 29.37 19.50 19.99
C ASN A 173 30.67 19.40 19.20
N LEU A 174 31.73 20.05 19.69
CA LEU A 174 33.04 19.99 19.11
C LEU A 174 33.89 19.00 19.88
N VAL A 175 34.40 18.00 19.17
CA VAL A 175 35.00 16.81 19.74
C VAL A 175 36.35 16.53 19.09
N HIS A 176 37.42 16.44 19.92
CA HIS A 176 38.67 15.88 19.47
C HIS A 176 38.62 14.34 19.53
N GLN A 177 39.23 13.68 18.58
CA GLN A 177 39.33 12.23 18.55
C GLN A 177 37.95 11.52 18.63
N LEU A 178 36.97 12.01 17.85
CA LEU A 178 35.58 11.50 17.90
C LEU A 178 35.52 9.96 17.84
N PHE A 179 36.21 9.35 16.90
CA PHE A 179 36.13 7.91 16.71
C PHE A 179 36.73 7.11 17.87
N ARG A 180 37.73 7.67 18.56
CA ARG A 180 38.29 7.08 19.78
C ARG A 180 37.35 7.24 20.96
N GLN A 181 36.68 8.42 21.08
CA GLN A 181 35.70 8.65 22.12
C GLN A 181 34.41 7.86 21.92
N ALA A 182 34.04 7.53 20.69
CA ALA A 182 32.87 6.70 20.36
C ALA A 182 33.12 5.19 20.58
N GLU A 183 34.37 4.72 20.57
CA GLU A 183 34.74 3.31 20.71
C GLU A 183 34.14 2.61 21.95
N PRO A 184 34.14 3.21 23.17
CA PRO A 184 33.55 2.59 24.36
C PRO A 184 32.06 2.28 24.21
N PHE A 185 31.34 3.04 23.37
CA PHE A 185 29.92 2.87 23.10
C PHE A 185 29.63 1.80 22.04
N VAL A 186 30.66 1.33 21.31
CA VAL A 186 30.53 0.17 20.44
C VAL A 186 30.48 -1.09 21.29
N TYR A 187 29.48 -1.96 20.98
CA TYR A 187 29.34 -3.25 21.65
C TYR A 187 30.66 -4.06 21.61
N GLU A 188 31.07 -4.63 22.73
CA GLU A 188 32.37 -5.21 22.91
C GLU A 188 32.83 -6.15 21.76
N LYS A 189 31.93 -7.02 21.29
CA LYS A 189 32.22 -7.95 20.20
C LYS A 189 32.40 -7.30 18.83
N ASP A 190 31.99 -6.04 18.67
CA ASP A 190 32.03 -5.32 17.39
C ASP A 190 33.20 -4.31 17.36
N ARG A 191 33.89 -4.05 18.47
CA ARG A 191 34.99 -3.06 18.57
C ARG A 191 36.13 -3.31 17.61
N GLU A 192 36.56 -4.55 17.47
CA GLU A 192 37.60 -4.93 16.50
C GLU A 192 37.15 -4.64 15.04
N ASN A 193 35.90 -4.95 14.74
CA ASN A 193 35.33 -4.67 13.44
C ASN A 193 35.23 -3.17 13.16
N TYR A 194 34.85 -2.40 14.18
CA TYR A 194 34.79 -0.92 14.12
C TYR A 194 36.15 -0.32 13.76
N LYS A 195 37.22 -0.68 14.49
CA LYS A 195 38.61 -0.23 14.24
C LYS A 195 39.09 -0.61 12.83
N ARG A 196 38.87 -1.86 12.46
CA ARG A 196 39.28 -2.37 11.14
C ARG A 196 38.55 -1.64 10.01
N GLY A 197 37.25 -1.33 10.18
CA GLY A 197 36.46 -0.58 9.20
C GLY A 197 37.00 0.83 8.96
N LEU A 198 37.33 1.56 10.02
CA LEU A 198 37.93 2.90 9.93
C LEU A 198 39.34 2.86 9.31
N LEU A 199 40.20 1.92 9.75
CA LEU A 199 41.56 1.77 9.23
C LEU A 199 41.55 1.39 7.74
N SER A 200 40.69 0.44 7.34
CA SER A 200 40.63 -0.01 5.93
C SER A 200 40.25 1.12 4.98
N VAL A 201 39.33 2.01 5.38
CA VAL A 201 38.93 3.16 4.57
C VAL A 201 40.08 4.14 4.38
N MET A 202 40.92 4.34 5.43
CA MET A 202 42.04 5.24 5.35
C MET A 202 43.21 4.60 4.55
N GLU A 203 43.52 3.31 4.75
CA GLU A 203 44.58 2.58 4.04
C GLU A 203 44.24 2.38 2.55
N GLU A 204 43.01 2.04 2.24
CA GLU A 204 42.54 1.81 0.87
C GLU A 204 42.12 3.08 0.14
N ARG A 205 42.18 4.25 0.80
CA ARG A 205 41.79 5.57 0.26
C ARG A 205 40.39 5.60 -0.33
N ARG A 206 39.45 4.98 0.36
CA ARG A 206 38.05 4.98 -0.09
C ARG A 206 37.40 6.34 0.18
N GLU A 207 36.60 6.79 -0.76
CA GLU A 207 35.77 8.00 -0.59
C GLU A 207 34.54 7.74 0.30
N PHE A 208 34.11 6.49 0.40
CA PHE A 208 32.91 6.10 1.13
C PHE A 208 33.23 5.15 2.29
N TYR A 209 32.70 5.48 3.44
CA TYR A 209 32.65 4.63 4.62
C TYR A 209 31.24 4.15 4.85
N SER A 210 31.05 2.87 5.11
CA SER A 210 29.76 2.31 5.53
C SER A 210 29.98 1.09 6.40
N GLN A 211 29.40 1.10 7.60
CA GLN A 211 29.52 -0.01 8.54
C GLN A 211 28.26 -0.14 9.40
N ARG A 212 27.84 -1.39 9.66
CA ARG A 212 26.76 -1.71 10.60
C ARG A 212 27.36 -2.28 11.87
N LEU A 213 27.03 -1.69 13.00
CA LEU A 213 27.62 -2.03 14.30
C LEU A 213 26.54 -1.93 15.39
N ARG A 214 26.72 -2.67 16.45
CA ARG A 214 25.94 -2.51 17.66
C ARG A 214 26.54 -1.44 18.53
N PHE A 215 25.74 -0.47 18.90
CA PHE A 215 26.08 0.59 19.86
C PHE A 215 25.30 0.40 21.15
N GLN A 216 25.92 0.73 22.26
CA GLN A 216 25.32 0.79 23.57
C GLN A 216 25.42 2.22 24.08
N GLY A 217 24.33 2.98 23.93
CA GLY A 217 24.26 4.36 24.37
C GLY A 217 24.32 4.54 25.88
N MET A 218 24.21 5.77 26.36
CA MET A 218 24.17 6.10 27.79
C MET A 218 23.03 5.41 28.53
N ASP A 219 21.93 5.08 27.85
CA ASP A 219 20.77 4.34 28.36
C ASP A 219 21.04 2.81 28.51
N LYS A 220 22.25 2.34 28.21
CA LYS A 220 22.67 0.94 28.24
C LYS A 220 21.91 0.00 27.30
N ARG A 221 21.07 0.51 26.42
CA ARG A 221 20.39 -0.30 25.40
C ARG A 221 21.34 -0.56 24.23
N ILE A 222 21.36 -1.80 23.77
CA ILE A 222 22.14 -2.19 22.58
C ILE A 222 21.23 -1.98 21.36
N ARG A 223 21.68 -1.14 20.43
CA ARG A 223 20.98 -0.83 19.17
C ARG A 223 21.88 -1.13 17.98
N TRP A 224 21.28 -1.56 16.89
CA TRP A 224 21.99 -1.67 15.63
C TRP A 224 22.04 -0.32 14.95
N MET A 225 23.25 0.22 14.80
CA MET A 225 23.48 1.50 14.13
C MET A 225 24.11 1.26 12.75
N CYS A 226 23.63 1.98 11.73
CA CYS A 226 24.29 2.11 10.45
C CYS A 226 25.07 3.41 10.42
N CYS A 227 26.37 3.29 10.31
CA CYS A 227 27.27 4.44 10.17
C CYS A 227 27.70 4.53 8.71
N TRP A 228 27.54 5.68 8.09
CA TRP A 228 28.05 5.94 6.75
C TRP A 228 28.60 7.35 6.64
N GLY A 229 29.51 7.57 5.68
CA GLY A 229 30.09 8.88 5.50
C GLY A 229 30.95 8.98 4.23
N ILE A 230 31.34 10.20 3.93
CA ILE A 230 32.15 10.56 2.78
C ILE A 230 33.44 11.19 3.26
N ILE A 231 34.57 10.74 2.72
CA ILE A 231 35.90 11.29 3.00
C ILE A 231 36.37 12.02 1.75
N LYS A 232 36.72 13.28 1.92
CA LYS A 232 37.34 14.09 0.88
C LYS A 232 38.87 13.98 1.00
N TRP A 233 39.52 13.70 -0.12
CA TRP A 233 40.97 13.51 -0.22
C TRP A 233 41.61 14.66 -0.99
N ASP A 234 42.85 15.01 -0.62
CA ASP A 234 43.76 15.86 -1.39
C ASP A 234 45.01 15.04 -1.71
N GLY A 235 45.08 14.48 -2.92
CA GLY A 235 46.06 13.45 -3.25
C GLY A 235 45.98 12.26 -2.30
N ASP A 236 47.02 12.07 -1.50
CA ASP A 236 47.15 10.96 -0.55
C ASP A 236 46.69 11.32 0.89
N ARG A 237 46.24 12.56 1.11
CA ARG A 237 45.90 13.06 2.44
C ARG A 237 44.40 13.16 2.63
N PRO A 238 43.81 12.51 3.63
CA PRO A 238 42.40 12.73 3.97
C PRO A 238 42.25 14.14 4.55
N LEU A 239 41.38 14.96 3.95
CA LEU A 239 41.14 16.30 4.42
C LEU A 239 39.97 16.35 5.38
N PHE A 240 38.86 15.75 4.98
CA PHE A 240 37.59 15.97 5.61
C PHE A 240 36.77 14.68 5.64
N PHE A 241 36.12 14.40 6.77
CA PHE A 241 35.22 13.28 6.92
C PHE A 241 33.87 13.76 7.44
N SER A 242 32.83 13.58 6.65
CA SER A 242 31.46 13.85 7.06
C SER A 242 30.62 12.62 6.96
N GLY A 243 29.74 12.40 7.93
CA GLY A 243 28.90 11.23 7.92
C GLY A 243 27.71 11.33 8.87
N CYS A 244 26.93 10.28 8.85
CA CYS A 244 25.86 10.13 9.80
C CYS A 244 25.78 8.71 10.34
N MET A 245 25.12 8.62 11.48
CA MET A 245 24.81 7.37 12.15
C MET A 245 23.31 7.33 12.40
N THR A 246 22.66 6.26 11.97
CA THR A 246 21.21 6.05 12.09
C THR A 246 20.95 4.77 12.85
N ASP A 247 19.98 4.79 13.76
CA ASP A 247 19.47 3.56 14.35
C ASP A 247 18.72 2.77 13.27
N LEU A 248 19.13 1.51 13.04
CA LEU A 248 18.46 0.66 12.06
C LEU A 248 16.99 0.38 12.44
N GLU A 249 16.65 0.45 13.73
CA GLU A 249 15.26 0.36 14.16
C GLU A 249 14.51 1.67 13.89
N ASP A 250 15.17 2.83 13.93
CA ASP A 250 14.59 4.14 13.65
C ASP A 250 14.58 4.48 12.15
N GLU A 251 15.58 4.02 11.37
CA GLU A 251 15.65 4.26 9.91
C GLU A 251 14.42 3.72 9.18
N PHE A 252 13.77 2.66 9.74
CA PHE A 252 12.53 2.08 9.22
C PHE A 252 11.27 2.52 10.00
N SER A 253 11.36 3.45 10.94
CA SER A 253 10.25 3.80 11.81
C SER A 253 9.16 4.61 11.13
N ALA A 254 9.49 5.45 10.16
CA ALA A 254 8.53 6.28 9.42
C ALA A 254 8.40 5.85 7.96
N ASP A 255 7.19 5.93 7.43
CA ASP A 255 6.87 5.65 6.04
C ASP A 255 7.11 6.87 5.16
N SER A 256 7.92 6.75 4.12
CA SER A 256 8.31 7.86 3.23
C SER A 256 7.15 8.50 2.45
N VAL A 257 6.04 7.78 2.25
CA VAL A 257 4.85 8.28 1.54
C VAL A 257 3.92 9.02 2.49
N THR A 258 3.62 8.44 3.64
CA THR A 258 2.57 8.93 4.54
C THR A 258 3.11 9.67 5.77
N GLY A 259 4.40 9.52 6.08
CA GLY A 259 5.03 10.03 7.31
C GLY A 259 4.49 9.39 8.59
N LEU A 260 3.77 8.28 8.48
CA LEU A 260 3.32 7.50 9.64
C LEU A 260 4.41 6.56 10.12
N LEU A 261 4.47 6.32 11.43
CA LEU A 261 5.33 5.28 11.98
C LEU A 261 4.90 3.90 11.44
N ARG A 262 5.86 2.98 11.32
CA ARG A 262 5.68 1.64 10.74
C ARG A 262 5.48 0.55 11.79
N TYR A 263 5.33 -0.67 11.30
CA TYR A 263 5.13 -1.89 12.09
C TYR A 263 6.00 -2.01 13.35
N PRO A 264 7.34 -1.79 13.33
CA PRO A 264 8.16 -1.94 14.54
C PRO A 264 7.76 -0.96 15.67
N ALA A 265 7.40 0.26 15.30
CA ALA A 265 6.94 1.26 16.27
C ALA A 265 5.57 0.88 16.88
N ALA A 266 4.66 0.37 16.04
CA ALA A 266 3.37 -0.15 16.52
C ALA A 266 3.53 -1.32 17.48
N VAL A 267 4.43 -2.27 17.17
CA VAL A 267 4.76 -3.41 18.06
C VAL A 267 5.25 -2.91 19.41
N ARG A 268 6.25 -2.01 19.42
CA ARG A 268 6.78 -1.44 20.69
C ARG A 268 5.69 -0.77 21.52
N ARG A 269 4.86 0.07 20.88
CA ARG A 269 3.80 0.80 21.56
C ARG A 269 2.74 -0.12 22.17
N LEU A 270 2.26 -1.10 21.39
CA LEU A 270 1.26 -2.05 21.86
C LEU A 270 1.81 -3.01 22.93
N THR A 271 3.10 -3.36 22.85
CA THR A 271 3.77 -4.15 23.88
C THR A 271 3.82 -3.36 25.20
N ALA A 272 4.23 -2.09 25.17
CA ALA A 272 4.26 -1.22 26.35
C ALA A 272 2.87 -1.10 26.98
N LEU A 273 1.82 -0.81 26.18
CA LEU A 273 0.43 -0.76 26.68
C LEU A 273 -0.01 -2.05 27.34
N SER A 274 0.38 -3.20 26.77
CA SER A 274 0.01 -4.51 27.32
C SER A 274 0.76 -4.82 28.63
N GLU A 275 2.06 -4.50 28.70
CA GLU A 275 2.89 -4.69 29.91
C GLU A 275 2.44 -3.78 31.07
N GLU A 276 2.13 -2.53 30.77
CA GLU A 276 1.63 -1.52 31.72
C GLU A 276 0.16 -1.76 32.09
N LYS A 277 -0.50 -2.72 31.41
CA LYS A 277 -1.94 -3.02 31.54
C LYS A 277 -2.84 -1.81 31.27
N GLU A 278 -2.37 -0.91 30.44
CA GLU A 278 -3.16 0.24 30.00
C GLU A 278 -4.23 -0.20 29.00
N GLN A 279 -5.45 0.30 29.22
CA GLN A 279 -6.54 0.04 28.30
C GLN A 279 -6.39 0.88 27.03
N ALA A 280 -6.49 0.23 25.87
CA ALA A 280 -6.51 0.90 24.59
C ALA A 280 -7.45 0.19 23.62
N THR A 281 -8.05 0.97 22.71
CA THR A 281 -8.82 0.45 21.58
C THR A 281 -7.97 0.55 20.32
N VAL A 282 -7.83 -0.55 19.59
CA VAL A 282 -7.00 -0.65 18.39
C VAL A 282 -7.90 -0.91 17.19
N PHE A 283 -7.86 -0.01 16.21
CA PHE A 283 -8.52 -0.18 14.92
C PHE A 283 -7.52 -0.53 13.84
N GLY A 284 -7.79 -1.62 13.14
CA GLY A 284 -7.09 -1.96 11.89
C GLY A 284 -7.89 -1.47 10.70
N ILE A 285 -7.22 -0.80 9.77
CA ILE A 285 -7.83 -0.18 8.59
C ILE A 285 -7.18 -0.77 7.35
N GLY A 286 -7.94 -1.39 6.47
CA GLY A 286 -7.47 -1.90 5.19
C GLY A 286 -8.23 -1.25 4.04
N LEU A 287 -7.56 -0.47 3.18
CA LEU A 287 -8.23 0.16 2.04
C LEU A 287 -8.71 -0.89 1.03
N SER A 288 -9.91 -0.69 0.50
CA SER A 288 -10.52 -1.59 -0.48
C SER A 288 -10.09 -1.23 -1.91
N ARG A 289 -9.87 -2.25 -2.76
CA ARG A 289 -9.56 -2.13 -4.19
C ARG A 289 -8.48 -1.09 -4.56
N PHE A 290 -7.53 -0.84 -3.66
CA PHE A 290 -6.51 0.19 -3.88
C PHE A 290 -5.53 -0.16 -5.01
N SER A 291 -5.34 -1.45 -5.33
CA SER A 291 -4.59 -1.88 -6.52
C SER A 291 -5.23 -1.35 -7.81
N VAL A 292 -6.55 -1.46 -7.95
CA VAL A 292 -7.28 -0.94 -9.11
C VAL A 292 -7.17 0.58 -9.21
N ILE A 293 -7.23 1.26 -8.06
CA ILE A 293 -7.04 2.72 -7.98
C ILE A 293 -5.62 3.09 -8.42
N ASN A 294 -4.62 2.34 -7.96
CA ASN A 294 -3.21 2.55 -8.34
C ASN A 294 -2.98 2.34 -9.83
N ASP A 295 -3.59 1.32 -10.42
CA ASP A 295 -3.50 1.01 -11.85
C ASP A 295 -4.21 2.09 -12.69
N SER A 296 -5.33 2.63 -12.23
CA SER A 296 -6.11 3.65 -12.93
C SER A 296 -5.51 5.05 -12.85
N LEU A 297 -5.05 5.48 -11.67
CA LEU A 297 -4.52 6.82 -11.42
C LEU A 297 -3.00 6.93 -11.60
N GLY A 298 -2.30 5.81 -11.60
CA GLY A 298 -0.84 5.75 -11.55
C GLY A 298 -0.28 5.98 -10.14
N ARG A 299 0.94 5.48 -9.93
CA ARG A 299 1.59 5.41 -8.60
C ARG A 299 1.69 6.76 -7.89
N MET A 300 2.05 7.82 -8.60
CA MET A 300 2.23 9.15 -7.96
C MET A 300 0.93 9.73 -7.40
N GLU A 301 -0.18 9.58 -8.12
CA GLU A 301 -1.50 10.05 -7.65
C GLU A 301 -2.05 9.16 -6.54
N ALA A 302 -1.82 7.85 -6.60
CA ALA A 302 -2.15 6.93 -5.53
C ALA A 302 -1.38 7.26 -4.22
N ASP A 303 -0.08 7.59 -4.32
CA ASP A 303 0.71 8.04 -3.17
C ASP A 303 0.21 9.40 -2.61
N ARG A 304 -0.25 10.31 -3.48
CA ARG A 304 -0.91 11.57 -3.03
C ARG A 304 -2.22 11.30 -2.30
N LEU A 305 -3.00 10.36 -2.81
CA LEU A 305 -4.26 9.95 -2.19
C LEU A 305 -4.02 9.34 -0.80
N LEU A 306 -3.01 8.46 -0.65
CA LEU A 306 -2.61 7.92 0.66
C LEU A 306 -2.23 9.03 1.65
N ARG A 307 -1.43 10.02 1.21
CA ARG A 307 -1.09 11.18 2.05
C ARG A 307 -2.32 11.98 2.49
N GLN A 308 -3.26 12.18 1.60
CA GLN A 308 -4.51 12.90 1.91
C GLN A 308 -5.36 12.12 2.92
N ILE A 309 -5.50 10.81 2.75
CA ILE A 309 -6.23 9.95 3.69
C ILE A 309 -5.57 10.02 5.07
N CYS A 310 -4.25 9.87 5.16
CA CYS A 310 -3.54 9.92 6.43
C CYS A 310 -3.64 11.28 7.12
N ALA A 311 -3.58 12.38 6.35
CA ALA A 311 -3.75 13.73 6.88
C ALA A 311 -5.15 13.93 7.47
N GLN A 312 -6.21 13.51 6.77
CA GLN A 312 -7.58 13.60 7.26
C GLN A 312 -7.83 12.68 8.48
N LEU A 313 -7.25 11.49 8.49
CA LEU A 313 -7.34 10.60 9.65
C LEU A 313 -6.66 11.22 10.89
N ARG A 314 -5.47 11.83 10.73
CA ARG A 314 -4.79 12.55 11.83
C ARG A 314 -5.63 13.71 12.39
N GLU A 315 -6.27 14.46 11.51
CA GLU A 315 -7.08 15.62 11.89
C GLU A 315 -8.35 15.19 12.65
N ARG A 316 -9.07 14.18 12.16
CA ARG A 316 -10.36 13.78 12.73
C ARG A 316 -10.27 12.76 13.86
N LEU A 317 -9.17 12.03 13.94
CA LEU A 317 -8.87 11.09 15.03
C LEU A 317 -7.87 11.73 16.02
N TYR A 318 -8.19 12.93 16.48
CA TYR A 318 -7.37 13.61 17.48
C TYR A 318 -7.16 12.74 18.72
N GLY A 319 -5.92 12.59 19.17
CA GLY A 319 -5.57 11.71 20.30
C GLY A 319 -5.33 10.24 19.91
N PHE A 320 -5.47 9.87 18.64
CA PHE A 320 -5.08 8.56 18.17
C PHE A 320 -3.65 8.54 17.64
N GLU A 321 -2.92 7.49 17.95
CA GLU A 321 -1.64 7.19 17.35
C GLU A 321 -1.88 6.38 16.06
N LEU A 322 -1.37 6.88 14.93
CA LEU A 322 -1.57 6.26 13.62
C LEU A 322 -0.28 5.61 13.13
N TYR A 323 -0.39 4.39 12.62
CA TYR A 323 0.72 3.61 12.09
C TYR A 323 0.39 3.08 10.70
N ARG A 324 1.41 3.01 9.82
CA ARG A 324 1.32 2.28 8.55
C ARG A 324 1.93 0.90 8.72
N MET A 325 1.16 -0.14 8.42
CA MET A 325 1.62 -1.52 8.56
C MET A 325 2.37 -1.96 7.29
N ASP A 326 1.67 -2.43 6.31
CA ASP A 326 2.19 -2.84 5.01
C ASP A 326 1.20 -2.46 3.91
N GLY A 327 1.71 -2.14 2.73
CA GLY A 327 0.88 -1.76 1.60
C GLY A 327 -0.08 -0.62 1.94
N VAL A 328 -1.37 -0.94 2.01
CA VAL A 328 -2.48 -0.01 2.26
C VAL A 328 -3.25 -0.35 3.54
N ARG A 329 -2.55 -0.94 4.51
CA ARG A 329 -3.07 -1.25 5.84
C ARG A 329 -2.51 -0.28 6.87
N PHE A 330 -3.38 0.17 7.77
CA PHE A 330 -3.05 1.13 8.82
C PHE A 330 -3.57 0.64 10.16
N LEU A 331 -2.97 1.15 11.22
CA LEU A 331 -3.39 0.93 12.58
C LEU A 331 -3.69 2.29 13.23
N ALA A 332 -4.79 2.36 13.96
CA ALA A 332 -5.12 3.52 14.80
C ALA A 332 -5.29 3.04 16.25
N VAL A 333 -4.44 3.53 17.13
CA VAL A 333 -4.41 3.17 18.55
C VAL A 333 -4.94 4.35 19.36
N CYS A 334 -5.98 4.12 20.15
CA CYS A 334 -6.54 5.12 21.06
C CYS A 334 -6.37 4.66 22.50
N PRO A 335 -5.71 5.42 23.38
CA PRO A 335 -5.74 5.15 24.81
C PRO A 335 -7.17 5.15 25.35
N GLY A 336 -7.50 4.14 26.17
CA GLY A 336 -8.84 3.95 26.75
C GLY A 336 -9.83 3.25 25.82
N GLN A 337 -11.09 3.21 26.27
CA GLN A 337 -12.20 2.62 25.53
C GLN A 337 -12.98 3.70 24.78
N VAL A 338 -13.21 3.48 23.49
CA VAL A 338 -13.97 4.40 22.64
C VAL A 338 -15.16 3.69 21.99
N PRO A 339 -16.24 4.41 21.64
CA PRO A 339 -17.38 3.83 20.92
C PRO A 339 -17.00 3.40 19.50
N ASP A 340 -17.05 2.12 19.23
CA ASP A 340 -16.62 1.45 17.98
C ASP A 340 -17.36 1.99 16.75
N VAL A 341 -18.68 2.11 16.85
CA VAL A 341 -19.55 2.55 15.74
C VAL A 341 -19.24 4.00 15.32
N ARG A 342 -19.00 4.88 16.30
CA ARG A 342 -18.69 6.28 16.03
C ARG A 342 -17.34 6.44 15.32
N ILE A 343 -16.31 5.78 15.86
CA ILE A 343 -14.94 5.88 15.31
C ILE A 343 -14.86 5.22 13.95
N SER A 344 -15.45 4.06 13.77
CA SER A 344 -15.50 3.38 12.47
C SER A 344 -16.23 4.21 11.41
N GLY A 345 -17.29 4.92 11.80
CA GLY A 345 -18.00 5.86 10.96
C GLY A 345 -17.11 7.02 10.49
N ILE A 346 -16.34 7.63 11.42
CA ILE A 346 -15.39 8.71 11.11
C ILE A 346 -14.33 8.21 10.12
N ILE A 347 -13.73 7.04 10.37
CA ILE A 347 -12.70 6.46 9.50
C ILE A 347 -13.24 6.24 8.09
N ARG A 348 -14.42 5.62 7.96
CA ARG A 348 -15.06 5.39 6.65
C ARG A 348 -15.35 6.67 5.91
N GLN A 349 -15.91 7.66 6.60
CA GLN A 349 -16.22 8.95 6.02
C GLN A 349 -14.98 9.67 5.52
N CYS A 350 -13.88 9.69 6.29
CA CYS A 350 -12.62 10.29 5.88
C CYS A 350 -12.10 9.69 4.56
N ILE A 351 -12.09 8.35 4.47
CA ILE A 351 -11.59 7.65 3.29
C ILE A 351 -12.51 7.89 2.10
N GLN A 352 -13.82 7.82 2.30
CA GLN A 352 -14.81 8.04 1.25
C GLN A 352 -14.77 9.46 0.68
N GLU A 353 -14.59 10.47 1.53
CA GLU A 353 -14.41 11.86 1.09
C GLU A 353 -13.14 12.04 0.24
N CYS A 354 -12.03 11.38 0.63
CA CYS A 354 -10.81 11.39 -0.17
C CYS A 354 -11.00 10.74 -1.54
N TYR A 355 -11.72 9.61 -1.60
CA TYR A 355 -12.03 8.91 -2.84
C TYR A 355 -12.94 9.76 -3.75
N ARG A 356 -14.01 10.34 -3.21
CA ARG A 356 -14.92 11.23 -3.97
C ARG A 356 -14.21 12.42 -4.59
N LYS A 357 -13.26 13.04 -3.89
CA LYS A 357 -12.42 14.13 -4.44
C LYS A 357 -11.60 13.71 -5.68
N LYS A 358 -11.41 12.42 -5.88
CA LYS A 358 -10.75 11.82 -7.06
C LYS A 358 -11.74 11.22 -8.06
N GLY A 359 -13.03 11.44 -7.88
CA GLY A 359 -14.08 10.87 -8.75
C GLY A 359 -14.30 9.37 -8.53
N ILE A 360 -13.82 8.81 -7.41
CA ILE A 360 -14.01 7.40 -7.09
C ILE A 360 -15.20 7.23 -6.17
N GLU A 361 -16.26 6.59 -6.66
CA GLU A 361 -17.40 6.19 -5.85
C GLU A 361 -17.27 4.73 -5.43
N MET A 362 -17.32 4.49 -4.13
CA MET A 362 -17.20 3.14 -3.57
C MET A 362 -18.09 3.00 -2.33
N LYS A 363 -18.96 1.99 -2.32
CA LYS A 363 -19.88 1.74 -1.19
C LYS A 363 -19.10 1.40 0.10
N ASN A 364 -18.06 0.58 -0.02
CA ASN A 364 -17.21 0.13 1.09
C ASN A 364 -15.74 0.50 0.84
N PRO A 365 -15.30 1.72 1.22
CA PRO A 365 -13.96 2.22 0.91
C PRO A 365 -12.84 1.54 1.70
N CYS A 366 -13.17 0.92 2.83
CA CYS A 366 -12.22 0.20 3.67
C CYS A 366 -12.87 -0.92 4.49
N ALA A 367 -12.07 -1.91 4.83
CA ALA A 367 -12.37 -2.93 5.83
C ALA A 367 -11.82 -2.50 7.19
N LEU A 368 -12.59 -2.66 8.24
CA LEU A 368 -12.22 -2.25 9.59
C LEU A 368 -12.25 -3.45 10.54
N GLY A 369 -11.12 -3.68 11.21
CA GLY A 369 -10.99 -4.60 12.34
C GLY A 369 -10.84 -3.83 13.64
N MET A 370 -11.23 -4.40 14.76
CA MET A 370 -11.09 -3.80 16.08
C MET A 370 -10.73 -4.84 17.13
N LEU A 371 -9.88 -4.43 18.07
CA LEU A 371 -9.60 -5.20 19.27
C LEU A 371 -9.35 -4.27 20.49
N ARG A 372 -9.28 -4.85 21.67
CA ARG A 372 -8.96 -4.17 22.92
C ARG A 372 -7.65 -4.67 23.49
N CYS A 373 -6.79 -3.75 23.87
CA CYS A 373 -5.57 -4.01 24.62
C CYS A 373 -5.84 -3.74 26.12
N PRO A 374 -5.36 -4.59 27.04
CA PRO A 374 -4.65 -5.86 26.86
C PRO A 374 -5.57 -7.10 26.74
N GLU A 375 -6.89 -6.93 26.72
CA GLU A 375 -7.88 -8.03 26.77
C GLU A 375 -7.66 -9.05 25.63
N ASP A 376 -7.42 -8.55 24.43
CA ASP A 376 -7.31 -9.33 23.20
C ASP A 376 -5.86 -9.68 22.84
N GLY A 377 -4.86 -9.53 23.73
CA GLY A 377 -3.47 -9.93 23.49
C GLY A 377 -2.50 -9.51 24.56
N ARG A 378 -1.40 -10.25 24.71
CA ARG A 378 -0.36 -10.04 25.71
C ARG A 378 0.90 -9.37 25.18
N SER A 379 1.08 -9.33 23.87
CA SER A 379 2.22 -8.69 23.22
C SER A 379 1.76 -7.87 22.03
N GLY A 380 2.54 -6.86 21.64
CA GLY A 380 2.25 -6.05 20.47
C GLY A 380 2.16 -6.86 19.16
N MET A 381 2.98 -7.91 19.02
CA MET A 381 2.92 -8.80 17.87
C MET A 381 1.60 -9.56 17.79
N GLU A 382 1.15 -10.15 18.90
CA GLU A 382 -0.15 -10.85 18.97
C GLU A 382 -1.31 -9.91 18.64
N LEU A 383 -1.33 -8.71 19.23
CA LEU A 383 -2.39 -7.72 18.98
C LEU A 383 -2.44 -7.31 17.52
N ILE A 384 -1.29 -7.10 16.87
CA ILE A 384 -1.24 -6.77 15.45
C ILE A 384 -1.73 -7.95 14.61
N GLU A 385 -1.28 -9.17 14.85
CA GLU A 385 -1.75 -10.36 14.13
C GLU A 385 -3.26 -10.50 14.19
N ARG A 386 -3.84 -10.30 15.39
CA ARG A 386 -5.27 -10.40 15.64
C ARG A 386 -6.06 -9.31 14.92
N VAL A 387 -5.62 -8.06 14.97
CA VAL A 387 -6.31 -6.99 14.24
C VAL A 387 -6.17 -7.15 12.72
N MET A 388 -5.04 -7.68 12.23
CA MET A 388 -4.88 -8.00 10.79
C MET A 388 -5.80 -9.15 10.37
N THR A 389 -6.04 -10.11 11.24
CA THR A 389 -7.03 -11.18 11.03
C THR A 389 -8.45 -10.60 10.95
N CYS A 390 -8.78 -9.62 11.78
CA CYS A 390 -10.06 -8.93 11.68
C CYS A 390 -10.21 -8.19 10.34
N ILE A 391 -9.18 -7.47 9.88
CA ILE A 391 -9.20 -6.79 8.56
C ILE A 391 -9.42 -7.81 7.44
N TYR A 392 -8.76 -8.97 7.51
CA TYR A 392 -8.89 -10.03 6.51
C TYR A 392 -10.34 -10.50 6.37
N TYR A 393 -11.02 -10.78 7.50
CA TYR A 393 -12.42 -11.20 7.46
C TYR A 393 -13.39 -10.05 7.15
N ALA A 394 -13.07 -8.82 7.60
CA ALA A 394 -13.87 -7.65 7.26
C ALA A 394 -13.87 -7.33 5.75
N LYS A 395 -12.77 -7.61 5.06
CA LYS A 395 -12.70 -7.49 3.58
C LYS A 395 -13.63 -8.46 2.86
N ARG A 396 -13.82 -9.64 3.43
CA ARG A 396 -14.69 -10.70 2.87
C ARG A 396 -16.18 -10.45 3.18
N ASN A 397 -16.46 -9.68 4.25
CA ASN A 397 -17.82 -9.37 4.68
C ASN A 397 -18.02 -7.84 4.80
N PRO A 398 -17.97 -7.09 3.68
CA PRO A 398 -17.96 -5.62 3.71
C PRO A 398 -19.23 -4.98 4.28
N GLU A 399 -20.33 -5.73 4.34
CA GLU A 399 -21.61 -5.25 4.92
C GLU A 399 -21.60 -5.24 6.47
N GLN A 400 -20.71 -5.98 7.13
CA GLN A 400 -20.69 -6.13 8.59
C GLN A 400 -20.14 -4.92 9.37
N GLY A 401 -19.75 -3.86 8.66
CA GLY A 401 -19.23 -2.68 9.35
C GLY A 401 -17.81 -2.90 9.93
N VAL A 402 -17.62 -2.65 11.24
CA VAL A 402 -16.37 -2.94 11.95
C VAL A 402 -16.42 -4.35 12.52
N LEU A 403 -15.40 -5.14 12.26
CA LEU A 403 -15.31 -6.51 12.76
C LEU A 403 -14.47 -6.56 14.05
N ARG A 404 -15.09 -6.93 15.17
CA ARG A 404 -14.41 -7.10 16.44
C ARG A 404 -13.74 -8.47 16.49
N PHE A 405 -12.54 -8.52 17.08
CA PHE A 405 -11.81 -9.75 17.30
C PHE A 405 -12.60 -10.75 18.14
N SER A 406 -12.55 -12.01 17.71
CA SER A 406 -12.99 -13.18 18.49
C SER A 406 -11.99 -14.33 18.28
N TRP A 407 -11.84 -15.19 19.29
CA TRP A 407 -10.88 -16.30 19.24
C TRP A 407 -11.16 -17.29 18.10
N ASP A 408 -12.44 -17.50 17.75
CA ASP A 408 -12.84 -18.36 16.64
C ASP A 408 -12.21 -17.93 15.28
N MET A 409 -11.91 -16.63 15.13
CA MET A 409 -11.27 -16.13 13.92
C MET A 409 -9.85 -16.65 13.75
N LEU A 410 -9.10 -16.83 14.83
CA LEU A 410 -7.74 -17.39 14.75
C LEU A 410 -7.77 -18.84 14.35
N GLU A 411 -8.63 -19.66 14.96
CA GLU A 411 -8.77 -21.08 14.61
C GLU A 411 -9.21 -21.23 13.14
N LYS A 412 -10.17 -20.42 12.71
CA LYS A 412 -10.62 -20.39 11.33
C LYS A 412 -9.49 -19.97 10.38
N ARG A 413 -8.72 -18.94 10.74
CA ARG A 413 -7.60 -18.46 9.93
C ARG A 413 -6.50 -19.49 9.79
N GLN A 414 -6.17 -20.20 10.89
CA GLN A 414 -5.20 -21.28 10.86
C GLN A 414 -5.64 -22.42 9.94
N LYS A 415 -6.90 -22.86 10.05
CA LYS A 415 -7.48 -23.88 9.16
C LYS A 415 -7.45 -23.45 7.70
N GLU A 416 -7.82 -22.19 7.39
CA GLU A 416 -7.78 -21.65 6.04
C GLU A 416 -6.34 -21.59 5.49
N THR A 417 -5.34 -21.26 6.34
CA THR A 417 -3.94 -21.25 5.94
C THR A 417 -3.44 -22.66 5.63
N GLU A 418 -3.77 -23.65 6.45
CA GLU A 418 -3.42 -25.04 6.21
C GLU A 418 -4.08 -25.56 4.91
N MET A 419 -5.38 -25.26 4.72
CA MET A 419 -6.09 -25.58 3.48
C MET A 419 -5.46 -24.92 2.26
N SER A 420 -5.05 -23.66 2.36
CA SER A 420 -4.40 -22.93 1.27
C SER A 420 -3.07 -23.58 0.86
N LEU A 421 -2.25 -24.01 1.82
CA LEU A 421 -1.01 -24.73 1.55
C LEU A 421 -1.25 -26.08 0.86
N GLU A 422 -2.23 -26.83 1.33
CA GLU A 422 -2.61 -28.13 0.75
C GLU A 422 -3.18 -27.94 -0.67
N LEU A 423 -4.02 -26.92 -0.86
CA LEU A 423 -4.57 -26.56 -2.15
C LEU A 423 -3.46 -26.27 -3.18
N CYS A 424 -2.46 -25.47 -2.81
CA CYS A 424 -1.33 -25.17 -3.68
C CYS A 424 -0.52 -26.44 -4.05
N ARG A 425 -0.39 -27.40 -3.12
CA ARG A 425 0.23 -28.69 -3.41
C ARG A 425 -0.60 -29.50 -4.39
N ASN A 426 -1.90 -29.63 -4.12
CA ASN A 426 -2.82 -30.44 -4.94
C ASN A 426 -2.96 -29.91 -6.37
N VAL A 427 -2.94 -28.57 -6.55
CA VAL A 427 -2.90 -27.95 -7.89
C VAL A 427 -1.61 -28.32 -8.63
N ARG A 428 -0.46 -28.27 -7.95
CA ARG A 428 0.84 -28.68 -8.52
C ARG A 428 0.87 -30.16 -8.87
N ASP A 429 0.27 -31.00 -8.05
CA ASP A 429 0.13 -32.44 -8.24
C ASP A 429 -1.03 -32.79 -9.20
N GLN A 430 -1.25 -31.99 -10.22
CA GLN A 430 -2.27 -32.22 -11.26
C GLN A 430 -3.69 -32.32 -10.70
N PHE A 431 -4.05 -31.46 -9.77
CA PHE A 431 -5.37 -31.42 -9.13
C PHE A 431 -5.73 -32.66 -8.34
N LYS A 432 -4.74 -33.33 -7.73
CA LYS A 432 -4.97 -34.47 -6.84
C LYS A 432 -5.96 -34.07 -5.74
N GLY A 433 -6.96 -34.92 -5.48
CA GLY A 433 -8.04 -34.65 -4.52
C GLY A 433 -9.18 -33.78 -5.04
N PHE A 434 -9.05 -33.24 -6.27
CA PHE A 434 -10.15 -32.58 -6.96
C PHE A 434 -10.90 -33.59 -7.84
N ARG A 435 -12.21 -33.42 -7.92
CA ARG A 435 -13.07 -34.12 -8.88
C ARG A 435 -14.22 -33.21 -9.33
N VAL A 436 -14.82 -33.55 -10.44
CA VAL A 436 -16.05 -32.91 -10.89
C VAL A 436 -17.23 -33.84 -10.67
N VAL A 437 -18.36 -33.27 -10.34
CA VAL A 437 -19.67 -33.93 -10.35
C VAL A 437 -20.60 -33.09 -11.24
N ILE A 438 -21.65 -33.68 -11.71
CA ILE A 438 -22.57 -33.04 -12.64
C ILE A 438 -23.96 -33.03 -12.02
N GLN A 439 -24.55 -31.88 -11.88
CA GLN A 439 -25.94 -31.75 -11.43
C GLN A 439 -26.85 -31.69 -12.67
N PRO A 440 -27.74 -32.68 -12.85
CA PRO A 440 -28.63 -32.69 -13.99
C PRO A 440 -29.58 -31.51 -14.04
N ILE A 441 -29.75 -30.94 -15.22
CA ILE A 441 -30.75 -29.93 -15.55
C ILE A 441 -31.85 -30.63 -16.38
N VAL A 442 -33.09 -30.51 -15.92
CA VAL A 442 -34.23 -31.14 -16.57
C VAL A 442 -35.11 -30.12 -17.27
N GLU A 443 -35.82 -30.54 -18.29
CA GLU A 443 -36.86 -29.76 -18.95
C GLU A 443 -38.05 -29.57 -18.02
N GLY A 444 -38.54 -28.32 -17.86
CA GLY A 444 -39.57 -28.01 -16.87
C GLY A 444 -40.92 -28.69 -17.08
N GLU A 445 -41.30 -28.96 -18.32
CA GLU A 445 -42.56 -29.66 -18.65
C GLU A 445 -42.47 -31.17 -18.51
N THR A 446 -41.45 -31.77 -19.10
CA THR A 446 -41.34 -33.24 -19.24
C THR A 446 -40.55 -33.89 -18.10
N GLY A 447 -39.70 -33.16 -17.40
CA GLY A 447 -38.76 -33.70 -16.42
C GLY A 447 -37.59 -34.49 -17.02
N ARG A 448 -37.44 -34.49 -18.36
CA ARG A 448 -36.33 -35.17 -19.04
C ARG A 448 -35.02 -34.41 -18.83
N ILE A 449 -33.93 -35.14 -18.59
CA ILE A 449 -32.61 -34.57 -18.46
C ILE A 449 -32.21 -33.96 -19.81
N LYS A 450 -31.87 -32.66 -19.84
CA LYS A 450 -31.48 -31.92 -21.04
C LYS A 450 -30.00 -31.55 -21.04
N GLY A 451 -29.44 -31.39 -19.87
CA GLY A 451 -28.04 -31.01 -19.66
C GLY A 451 -27.62 -31.25 -18.23
N GLY A 452 -26.48 -30.65 -17.88
CA GLY A 452 -25.99 -30.66 -16.51
C GLY A 452 -24.93 -29.65 -16.26
N GLU A 453 -24.86 -29.17 -15.03
CA GLU A 453 -23.86 -28.23 -14.56
C GLU A 453 -22.66 -28.95 -13.93
N ILE A 454 -21.46 -28.60 -14.36
CA ILE A 454 -20.20 -29.08 -13.78
C ILE A 454 -19.96 -28.36 -12.44
N LEU A 455 -19.88 -29.15 -11.41
CA LEU A 455 -19.61 -28.68 -10.05
C LEU A 455 -18.33 -29.32 -9.51
N SER A 456 -17.38 -28.50 -9.14
CA SER A 456 -16.10 -28.96 -8.58
C SER A 456 -16.26 -29.41 -7.13
N ARG A 457 -15.51 -30.43 -6.72
CA ARG A 457 -15.40 -30.91 -5.35
C ARG A 457 -13.95 -31.11 -5.00
N TRP A 458 -13.61 -30.76 -3.79
CA TRP A 458 -12.26 -30.93 -3.27
C TRP A 458 -12.28 -31.61 -1.90
N GLU A 459 -11.37 -32.53 -1.73
CA GLU A 459 -11.12 -33.19 -0.44
C GLU A 459 -9.73 -32.81 0.07
N CYS A 460 -9.69 -32.11 1.20
CA CYS A 460 -8.49 -31.76 1.93
C CYS A 460 -8.24 -32.81 3.00
N ARG A 461 -7.20 -33.63 2.85
CA ARG A 461 -6.84 -34.70 3.82
C ARG A 461 -8.03 -35.61 4.20
N GLY A 462 -8.84 -35.97 3.23
CA GLY A 462 -10.02 -36.83 3.44
C GLY A 462 -11.27 -36.11 3.96
N THR A 463 -11.22 -34.79 4.12
CA THR A 463 -12.38 -33.97 4.51
C THR A 463 -12.88 -33.17 3.32
N ALA A 464 -14.18 -33.25 3.03
CA ALA A 464 -14.79 -32.47 1.97
C ALA A 464 -14.79 -30.98 2.35
N VAL A 465 -14.30 -30.13 1.43
CA VAL A 465 -14.30 -28.68 1.57
C VAL A 465 -15.35 -28.06 0.67
N SER A 466 -16.10 -27.08 1.18
CA SER A 466 -17.13 -26.40 0.39
C SER A 466 -16.53 -25.64 -0.80
N PRO A 467 -17.21 -25.62 -1.98
CA PRO A 467 -16.76 -24.88 -3.15
C PRO A 467 -16.49 -23.40 -2.85
N GLU A 468 -17.38 -22.74 -2.12
CA GLU A 468 -17.21 -21.34 -1.73
C GLU A 468 -15.88 -21.09 -1.01
N CYS A 469 -15.49 -22.00 -0.11
CA CYS A 469 -14.24 -21.87 0.65
C CYS A 469 -13.01 -22.05 -0.24
N PHE A 470 -12.92 -23.14 -1.02
CA PHE A 470 -11.71 -23.40 -1.79
C PHE A 470 -11.59 -22.53 -3.05
N ILE A 471 -12.69 -22.14 -3.70
CA ILE A 471 -12.66 -21.20 -4.83
C ILE A 471 -12.09 -19.86 -4.38
N MET A 472 -12.57 -19.34 -3.24
CA MET A 472 -12.05 -18.11 -2.66
C MET A 472 -10.54 -18.19 -2.37
N LEU A 473 -10.07 -19.31 -1.78
CA LEU A 473 -8.64 -19.53 -1.54
C LEU A 473 -7.84 -19.62 -2.86
N MET A 474 -8.42 -20.20 -3.92
CA MET A 474 -7.81 -20.26 -5.24
C MET A 474 -7.70 -18.88 -5.89
N GLU A 475 -8.70 -18.01 -5.73
CA GLU A 475 -8.67 -16.63 -6.24
C GLU A 475 -7.61 -15.81 -5.52
N GLU A 476 -7.54 -15.89 -4.19
CA GLU A 476 -6.52 -15.21 -3.37
C GLU A 476 -5.09 -15.61 -3.77
N ASN A 477 -4.88 -16.90 -4.08
CA ASN A 477 -3.58 -17.44 -4.46
C ASN A 477 -3.34 -17.44 -5.99
N LYS A 478 -4.26 -16.88 -6.78
CA LYS A 478 -4.24 -16.91 -8.25
C LYS A 478 -4.19 -18.32 -8.87
N GLN A 479 -4.49 -19.36 -8.09
CA GLN A 479 -4.59 -20.74 -8.57
C GLN A 479 -5.85 -20.97 -9.39
N ILE A 480 -6.84 -20.10 -9.28
CA ILE A 480 -8.09 -20.13 -10.02
C ILE A 480 -7.87 -20.14 -11.55
N LEU A 481 -6.76 -19.56 -12.04
CA LEU A 481 -6.44 -19.55 -13.47
C LEU A 481 -6.10 -20.96 -13.98
N ALA A 482 -5.26 -21.69 -13.26
CA ALA A 482 -4.94 -23.08 -13.61
C ALA A 482 -6.13 -24.00 -13.39
N PHE A 483 -6.85 -23.78 -12.29
CA PHE A 483 -8.04 -24.54 -11.95
C PHE A 483 -9.15 -24.40 -12.99
N GLY A 484 -9.42 -23.22 -13.50
CA GLY A 484 -10.43 -23.02 -14.52
C GLY A 484 -10.11 -23.70 -15.84
N LYS A 485 -8.83 -23.76 -16.21
CA LYS A 485 -8.40 -24.55 -17.37
C LYS A 485 -8.69 -26.02 -17.15
N TRP A 486 -8.39 -26.56 -15.98
CA TRP A 486 -8.70 -27.92 -15.61
C TRP A 486 -10.22 -28.20 -15.62
N VAL A 487 -11.04 -27.33 -15.00
CA VAL A 487 -12.49 -27.44 -14.98
C VAL A 487 -13.06 -27.44 -16.41
N PHE A 488 -12.60 -26.53 -17.26
CA PHE A 488 -13.04 -26.49 -18.66
C PHE A 488 -12.68 -27.77 -19.40
N GLU A 489 -11.47 -28.31 -19.22
CA GLU A 489 -11.08 -29.58 -19.81
C GLU A 489 -11.97 -30.73 -19.32
N GLN A 490 -12.31 -30.77 -18.01
CA GLN A 490 -13.26 -31.76 -17.47
C GLN A 490 -14.67 -31.60 -18.08
N ALA A 491 -15.12 -30.34 -18.28
CA ALA A 491 -16.40 -30.07 -18.93
C ALA A 491 -16.43 -30.58 -20.38
N VAL A 492 -15.36 -30.38 -21.13
CA VAL A 492 -15.21 -30.87 -22.51
C VAL A 492 -15.20 -32.42 -22.56
N LEU A 493 -14.47 -33.07 -21.65
CA LEU A 493 -14.42 -34.53 -21.56
C LEU A 493 -15.78 -35.12 -21.18
N ALA A 494 -16.48 -34.54 -20.23
CA ALA A 494 -17.83 -34.91 -19.84
C ALA A 494 -18.80 -34.76 -21.04
N CYS A 495 -18.78 -33.60 -21.68
CA CYS A 495 -19.58 -33.29 -22.85
C CYS A 495 -19.37 -34.35 -23.97
N ARG A 496 -18.10 -34.66 -24.29
CA ARG A 496 -17.74 -35.68 -25.26
C ARG A 496 -18.35 -37.06 -24.94
N SER A 497 -18.39 -37.40 -23.66
CA SER A 497 -18.96 -38.67 -23.20
C SER A 497 -20.49 -38.71 -23.40
N PHE A 498 -21.19 -37.63 -23.03
CA PHE A 498 -22.63 -37.52 -23.13
C PHE A 498 -23.13 -37.39 -24.57
N MET A 499 -22.40 -36.69 -25.44
CA MET A 499 -22.76 -36.52 -26.85
C MET A 499 -22.86 -37.82 -27.63
N LYS A 500 -22.21 -38.89 -27.19
CA LYS A 500 -22.31 -40.23 -27.82
C LYS A 500 -23.70 -40.82 -27.65
N GLU A 501 -24.32 -40.58 -26.50
CA GLU A 501 -25.65 -41.10 -26.16
C GLU A 501 -26.75 -40.09 -26.54
N ARG A 502 -26.45 -38.78 -26.35
CA ARG A 502 -27.36 -37.67 -26.61
C ARG A 502 -26.64 -36.50 -27.27
N PRO A 503 -26.71 -36.37 -28.61
CA PRO A 503 -26.00 -35.30 -29.33
C PRO A 503 -26.41 -33.86 -28.97
N ASP A 504 -27.60 -33.69 -28.36
CA ASP A 504 -28.15 -32.40 -27.93
C ASP A 504 -27.94 -32.10 -26.43
N PHE A 505 -27.22 -32.99 -25.72
CA PHE A 505 -26.88 -32.77 -24.31
C PHE A 505 -25.96 -31.57 -24.14
N THR A 506 -26.26 -30.70 -23.18
CA THR A 506 -25.46 -29.51 -22.90
C THR A 506 -24.79 -29.59 -21.52
N VAL A 507 -23.58 -29.12 -21.44
CA VAL A 507 -22.78 -29.04 -20.19
C VAL A 507 -22.50 -27.59 -19.89
N SER A 508 -22.87 -27.11 -18.71
CA SER A 508 -22.54 -25.76 -18.24
C SER A 508 -21.42 -25.79 -17.24
N PHE A 509 -20.66 -24.70 -17.18
CA PHE A 509 -19.55 -24.53 -16.28
C PHE A 509 -19.36 -23.05 -15.91
N ASN A 510 -18.93 -22.81 -14.66
CA ASN A 510 -18.70 -21.52 -14.09
C ASN A 510 -17.29 -20.98 -14.40
N VAL A 511 -17.17 -19.66 -14.57
CA VAL A 511 -15.91 -18.96 -14.79
C VAL A 511 -15.79 -17.79 -13.82
N SER A 512 -14.61 -17.62 -13.20
CA SER A 512 -14.36 -16.49 -12.30
C SER A 512 -13.89 -15.23 -13.06
N TYR A 513 -14.02 -14.07 -12.41
CA TYR A 513 -13.53 -12.80 -12.94
C TYR A 513 -12.06 -12.82 -13.35
N LEU A 514 -11.18 -13.44 -12.55
CA LEU A 514 -9.76 -13.52 -12.86
C LEU A 514 -9.48 -14.31 -14.15
N GLN A 515 -10.30 -15.29 -14.48
CA GLN A 515 -10.19 -16.06 -15.71
C GLN A 515 -10.66 -15.26 -16.94
N ILE A 516 -11.68 -14.40 -16.76
CA ILE A 516 -12.16 -13.49 -17.82
C ILE A 516 -11.06 -12.53 -18.25
N THR A 517 -10.24 -12.07 -17.31
CA THR A 517 -9.13 -11.14 -17.55
C THR A 517 -7.84 -11.81 -18.01
N ASP A 518 -7.73 -13.15 -17.90
CA ASP A 518 -6.56 -13.91 -18.34
C ASP A 518 -6.51 -14.07 -19.87
N SER A 519 -5.52 -13.45 -20.50
CA SER A 519 -5.33 -13.53 -21.95
C SER A 519 -5.06 -14.94 -22.49
N SER A 520 -4.62 -15.87 -21.64
CA SER A 520 -4.31 -17.26 -22.02
C SER A 520 -5.52 -18.19 -21.98
N PHE A 521 -6.63 -17.79 -21.37
CA PHE A 521 -7.80 -18.65 -21.18
C PHE A 521 -8.54 -18.94 -22.50
N LEU A 522 -8.83 -17.93 -23.30
CA LEU A 522 -9.50 -18.09 -24.60
C LEU A 522 -8.72 -18.97 -25.60
N PRO A 523 -7.40 -18.76 -25.80
CA PRO A 523 -6.60 -19.66 -26.63
C PRO A 523 -6.65 -21.11 -26.15
N PHE A 524 -6.56 -21.32 -24.82
CA PHE A 524 -6.65 -22.65 -24.23
C PHE A 524 -8.02 -23.32 -24.51
N MET A 525 -9.12 -22.58 -24.39
CA MET A 525 -10.45 -23.10 -24.71
C MET A 525 -10.55 -23.57 -26.16
N LYS A 526 -10.07 -22.77 -27.12
CA LYS A 526 -10.08 -23.14 -28.57
C LYS A 526 -9.25 -24.40 -28.83
N GLU A 527 -8.05 -24.46 -28.25
CA GLU A 527 -7.17 -25.61 -28.39
C GLU A 527 -7.80 -26.88 -27.80
N THR A 528 -8.40 -26.79 -26.62
CA THR A 528 -9.03 -27.91 -25.93
C THR A 528 -10.22 -28.45 -26.73
N LEU A 529 -11.10 -27.57 -27.23
CA LEU A 529 -12.21 -28.00 -28.11
C LEU A 529 -11.72 -28.75 -29.35
N SER A 530 -10.69 -28.21 -30.00
CA SER A 530 -10.07 -28.83 -31.18
C SER A 530 -9.44 -30.18 -30.84
N ARG A 531 -8.68 -30.25 -29.74
CA ARG A 531 -7.99 -31.47 -29.27
C ARG A 531 -8.94 -32.65 -29.04
N TYR A 532 -10.09 -32.37 -28.44
CA TYR A 532 -11.07 -33.40 -28.09
C TYR A 532 -12.18 -33.56 -29.14
N GLY A 533 -12.21 -32.75 -30.19
CA GLY A 533 -13.21 -32.81 -31.25
C GLY A 533 -14.63 -32.49 -30.77
N VAL A 534 -14.77 -31.59 -29.80
CA VAL A 534 -16.06 -31.19 -29.21
C VAL A 534 -16.48 -29.83 -29.78
N SER A 535 -17.76 -29.76 -30.22
CA SER A 535 -18.34 -28.50 -30.68
C SER A 535 -18.76 -27.63 -29.49
N GLY A 536 -18.45 -26.32 -29.54
CA GLY A 536 -18.89 -25.37 -28.51
C GLY A 536 -20.40 -25.31 -28.30
N LYS A 537 -21.23 -25.70 -29.30
CA LYS A 537 -22.70 -25.66 -29.20
C LYS A 537 -23.31 -26.46 -28.03
N ASN A 538 -22.56 -27.42 -27.51
CA ASN A 538 -22.95 -28.25 -26.39
C ASN A 538 -22.43 -27.75 -25.05
N LEU A 539 -21.72 -26.61 -25.04
CA LEU A 539 -21.17 -25.98 -23.84
C LEU A 539 -21.85 -24.66 -23.53
N ILE A 540 -22.10 -24.42 -22.27
CA ILE A 540 -22.71 -23.18 -21.74
C ILE A 540 -21.75 -22.59 -20.74
N LEU A 541 -21.30 -21.36 -21.00
CA LEU A 541 -20.49 -20.57 -20.07
C LEU A 541 -21.41 -19.83 -19.10
N GLU A 542 -21.22 -20.00 -17.79
CA GLU A 542 -21.98 -19.35 -16.75
C GLU A 542 -21.22 -18.17 -16.19
N LEU A 543 -21.88 -17.01 -16.09
CA LEU A 543 -21.35 -15.74 -15.62
C LEU A 543 -22.28 -15.15 -14.58
N THR A 544 -21.77 -14.77 -13.42
CA THR A 544 -22.56 -14.09 -12.38
C THR A 544 -22.73 -12.60 -12.68
N GLU A 545 -23.71 -11.94 -12.07
CA GLU A 545 -23.99 -10.49 -12.25
C GLU A 545 -22.77 -9.62 -11.99
N THR A 546 -21.95 -9.97 -10.99
CA THR A 546 -20.77 -9.18 -10.59
C THR A 546 -19.69 -9.08 -11.66
N HIS A 547 -19.60 -10.07 -12.56
CA HIS A 547 -18.62 -10.07 -13.66
C HIS A 547 -18.88 -8.96 -14.69
N PHE A 548 -20.14 -8.54 -14.83
CA PHE A 548 -20.53 -7.55 -15.84
C PHE A 548 -20.13 -6.11 -15.46
N ASP A 549 -19.97 -5.83 -14.18
CA ASP A 549 -19.61 -4.50 -13.68
C ASP A 549 -18.08 -4.29 -13.57
N GLU A 550 -17.31 -5.38 -13.42
CA GLU A 550 -15.90 -5.28 -13.05
C GLU A 550 -14.93 -5.11 -14.23
N ALA A 551 -15.21 -5.70 -15.41
CA ALA A 551 -14.33 -5.61 -16.59
C ALA A 551 -15.10 -5.70 -17.92
N PRO A 552 -15.86 -4.67 -18.29
CA PRO A 552 -16.76 -4.74 -19.45
C PRO A 552 -16.04 -5.07 -20.76
N GLU A 553 -14.85 -4.53 -21.01
CA GLU A 553 -14.08 -4.78 -22.25
C GLU A 553 -13.60 -6.22 -22.37
N HIS A 554 -13.08 -6.80 -21.29
CA HIS A 554 -12.65 -8.20 -21.27
C HIS A 554 -13.82 -9.15 -21.42
N LEU A 555 -14.94 -8.83 -20.79
CA LEU A 555 -16.16 -9.60 -20.88
C LEU A 555 -16.75 -9.56 -22.30
N GLU A 556 -16.82 -8.40 -22.95
CA GLU A 556 -17.27 -8.27 -24.33
C GLU A 556 -16.43 -9.12 -25.28
N ARG A 557 -15.11 -9.11 -25.09
CA ARG A 557 -14.19 -9.96 -25.85
C ARG A 557 -14.47 -11.45 -25.62
N LEU A 558 -14.61 -11.87 -24.35
CA LEU A 558 -14.91 -13.27 -23.99
C LEU A 558 -16.23 -13.72 -24.64
N VAL A 559 -17.29 -12.93 -24.48
CA VAL A 559 -18.62 -13.19 -25.05
C VAL A 559 -18.55 -13.36 -26.56
N LYS A 560 -17.86 -12.45 -27.25
CA LYS A 560 -17.68 -12.52 -28.72
C LYS A 560 -16.96 -13.81 -29.15
N GLU A 561 -15.87 -14.14 -28.47
CA GLU A 561 -15.07 -15.32 -28.79
C GLU A 561 -15.81 -16.62 -28.46
N CYS A 562 -16.55 -16.68 -27.34
CA CYS A 562 -17.41 -17.84 -27.04
C CYS A 562 -18.47 -18.05 -28.11
N ARG A 563 -19.09 -16.97 -28.61
CA ARG A 563 -20.04 -17.04 -29.73
C ARG A 563 -19.40 -17.56 -31.02
N THR A 564 -18.16 -17.13 -31.33
CA THR A 564 -17.47 -17.66 -32.53
C THR A 564 -17.15 -19.17 -32.40
N MET A 565 -16.97 -19.68 -31.19
CA MET A 565 -16.84 -21.12 -30.91
C MET A 565 -18.18 -21.85 -30.89
N GLY A 566 -19.30 -21.15 -31.05
CA GLY A 566 -20.65 -21.69 -31.01
C GLY A 566 -21.18 -21.95 -29.60
N MET A 567 -20.48 -21.48 -28.53
CA MET A 567 -20.90 -21.69 -27.15
C MET A 567 -22.09 -20.81 -26.80
N LYS A 568 -22.92 -21.29 -25.88
CA LYS A 568 -24.00 -20.55 -25.25
C LYS A 568 -23.52 -19.84 -23.99
N LEU A 569 -24.26 -18.82 -23.58
CA LEU A 569 -23.98 -18.04 -22.38
C LEU A 569 -25.15 -18.11 -21.42
N ALA A 570 -24.88 -18.31 -20.14
CA ALA A 570 -25.87 -18.22 -19.08
C ALA A 570 -25.51 -17.09 -18.11
N LEU A 571 -26.53 -16.34 -17.70
CA LEU A 571 -26.46 -15.43 -16.57
C LEU A 571 -26.85 -16.20 -15.32
N ASP A 572 -25.92 -16.35 -14.41
CA ASP A 572 -26.07 -17.11 -13.17
C ASP A 572 -26.38 -16.22 -11.96
N ASP A 573 -26.91 -16.80 -10.89
CA ASP A 573 -27.29 -16.13 -9.63
C ASP A 573 -28.26 -14.93 -9.83
N PHE A 574 -29.09 -14.94 -10.86
CA PHE A 574 -29.99 -13.81 -11.14
C PHE A 574 -31.00 -13.63 -9.99
N GLY A 575 -31.01 -12.41 -9.43
CA GLY A 575 -31.91 -12.03 -8.35
C GLY A 575 -31.31 -12.06 -6.94
N LYS A 576 -30.06 -12.44 -6.78
CA LYS A 576 -29.35 -12.44 -5.49
C LYS A 576 -28.85 -11.05 -5.07
N GLY A 577 -28.83 -10.08 -5.99
CA GLY A 577 -28.33 -8.73 -5.76
C GLY A 577 -29.22 -7.65 -6.36
N TYR A 578 -28.61 -6.56 -6.79
CA TYR A 578 -29.29 -5.52 -7.58
C TYR A 578 -29.40 -5.97 -9.04
N SER A 579 -30.30 -6.91 -9.33
CA SER A 579 -30.49 -7.47 -10.68
C SER A 579 -30.73 -6.35 -11.70
N ASN A 580 -29.73 -6.14 -12.54
CA ASN A 580 -29.79 -5.11 -13.55
C ASN A 580 -30.37 -5.69 -14.86
N LEU A 581 -31.66 -5.47 -15.12
CA LEU A 581 -32.31 -5.86 -16.37
C LEU A 581 -31.57 -5.34 -17.63
N GLN A 582 -30.75 -4.29 -17.49
CA GLN A 582 -29.93 -3.78 -18.59
C GLN A 582 -28.91 -4.83 -19.09
N MET A 583 -28.45 -5.73 -18.23
CA MET A 583 -27.52 -6.80 -18.63
C MET A 583 -28.15 -7.74 -19.65
N LEU A 584 -29.43 -8.08 -19.48
CA LEU A 584 -30.17 -8.90 -20.42
C LEU A 584 -30.34 -8.25 -21.79
N LEU A 585 -30.32 -6.91 -21.85
CA LEU A 585 -30.39 -6.15 -23.09
C LEU A 585 -29.02 -5.94 -23.74
N ARG A 586 -27.98 -5.79 -22.93
CA ARG A 586 -26.63 -5.47 -23.41
C ARG A 586 -25.88 -6.68 -23.93
N TYR A 587 -26.05 -7.82 -23.25
CA TYR A 587 -25.28 -9.03 -23.57
C TYR A 587 -26.14 -10.11 -24.21
N PRO A 588 -25.62 -10.87 -25.20
CA PRO A 588 -26.35 -11.91 -25.90
C PRO A 588 -26.41 -13.23 -25.07
N VAL A 589 -27.07 -13.17 -23.92
CA VAL A 589 -27.29 -14.31 -23.02
C VAL A 589 -28.35 -15.22 -23.61
N ASP A 590 -28.16 -16.54 -23.55
CA ASP A 590 -29.12 -17.54 -24.00
C ASP A 590 -30.00 -18.10 -22.87
N LEU A 591 -29.45 -18.14 -21.66
CA LEU A 591 -30.07 -18.74 -20.49
C LEU A 591 -29.96 -17.83 -19.29
N VAL A 592 -31.02 -17.69 -18.52
CA VAL A 592 -31.05 -17.00 -17.23
C VAL A 592 -31.32 -18.00 -16.14
N LYS A 593 -30.44 -18.16 -15.16
CA LYS A 593 -30.58 -19.04 -14.01
C LYS A 593 -31.08 -18.26 -12.82
N LEU A 594 -32.26 -18.54 -12.33
CA LEU A 594 -32.84 -17.91 -11.14
C LEU A 594 -32.37 -18.64 -9.91
N ASP A 595 -31.69 -17.91 -9.02
CA ASP A 595 -31.06 -18.44 -7.79
C ASP A 595 -32.09 -19.08 -6.85
N ARG A 596 -31.65 -20.02 -6.05
CA ARG A 596 -32.48 -20.75 -5.08
C ARG A 596 -33.09 -19.85 -4.01
N GLU A 597 -32.51 -18.66 -3.72
CA GLU A 597 -33.10 -17.71 -2.77
C GLU A 597 -34.43 -17.17 -3.29
N ILE A 598 -34.50 -16.91 -4.60
CA ILE A 598 -35.76 -16.57 -5.27
C ILE A 598 -36.77 -17.69 -5.08
N MET A 599 -36.35 -18.96 -5.20
CA MET A 599 -37.24 -20.11 -5.01
C MET A 599 -37.85 -20.10 -3.59
N ARG A 600 -37.10 -19.80 -2.56
CA ARG A 600 -37.60 -19.66 -1.19
C ARG A 600 -38.61 -18.52 -1.04
N GLU A 601 -38.36 -17.38 -1.66
CA GLU A 601 -39.26 -16.22 -1.60
C GLU A 601 -40.59 -16.50 -2.33
N ILE A 602 -40.54 -17.08 -3.52
CA ILE A 602 -41.76 -17.39 -4.29
C ILE A 602 -42.60 -18.52 -3.66
N ALA A 603 -41.97 -19.39 -2.88
CA ALA A 603 -42.70 -20.38 -2.12
C ALA A 603 -43.59 -19.76 -1.04
N GLN A 604 -43.16 -18.66 -0.45
CA GLN A 604 -43.80 -17.96 0.68
C GLN A 604 -44.71 -16.81 0.26
N SER A 605 -44.39 -16.06 -0.80
CA SER A 605 -45.05 -14.82 -1.19
C SER A 605 -45.77 -14.93 -2.54
N ARG A 606 -47.07 -14.56 -2.55
CA ARG A 606 -47.83 -14.46 -3.79
C ARG A 606 -47.31 -13.33 -4.68
N THR A 607 -46.97 -12.18 -4.09
CA THR A 607 -46.45 -11.03 -4.82
C THR A 607 -45.12 -11.36 -5.51
N SER A 608 -44.19 -12.04 -4.79
CA SER A 608 -42.92 -12.49 -5.34
C SER A 608 -43.14 -13.46 -6.50
N ARG A 609 -44.14 -14.37 -6.38
CA ARG A 609 -44.52 -15.28 -7.51
C ARG A 609 -44.93 -14.54 -8.77
N GLU A 610 -45.81 -13.53 -8.65
CA GLU A 610 -46.27 -12.77 -9.83
C GLU A 610 -45.13 -11.93 -10.43
N LEU A 611 -44.24 -11.38 -9.59
CA LEU A 611 -43.06 -10.67 -10.05
C LEU A 611 -42.12 -11.56 -10.84
N VAL A 612 -41.72 -12.71 -10.27
CA VAL A 612 -40.83 -13.67 -10.94
C VAL A 612 -41.45 -14.22 -12.22
N LYS A 613 -42.76 -14.52 -12.22
CA LYS A 613 -43.49 -14.88 -13.44
C LYS A 613 -43.39 -13.81 -14.52
N SER A 614 -43.45 -12.56 -14.15
CA SER A 614 -43.29 -11.44 -15.10
C SER A 614 -41.87 -11.38 -15.65
N ILE A 615 -40.84 -11.67 -14.82
CA ILE A 615 -39.44 -11.78 -15.24
C ILE A 615 -39.25 -12.93 -16.24
N VAL A 616 -39.81 -14.11 -15.96
CA VAL A 616 -39.76 -15.27 -16.87
C VAL A 616 -40.39 -14.90 -18.24
N LEU A 617 -41.55 -14.24 -18.20
CA LEU A 617 -42.21 -13.76 -19.43
C LEU A 617 -41.38 -12.75 -20.21
N ALA A 618 -40.71 -11.84 -19.50
CA ALA A 618 -39.83 -10.85 -20.12
C ALA A 618 -38.61 -11.52 -20.77
N CYS A 619 -38.01 -12.52 -20.12
CA CYS A 619 -36.93 -13.33 -20.68
C CYS A 619 -37.38 -14.04 -21.97
N HIS A 620 -38.54 -14.67 -21.96
CA HIS A 620 -39.09 -15.34 -23.16
C HIS A 620 -39.34 -14.36 -24.32
N ARG A 621 -39.87 -13.15 -24.03
CA ARG A 621 -40.05 -12.11 -25.06
C ARG A 621 -38.73 -11.59 -25.63
N ALA A 622 -37.66 -11.71 -24.89
CA ALA A 622 -36.29 -11.41 -25.31
C ALA A 622 -35.56 -12.62 -25.92
N ASP A 623 -36.30 -13.70 -26.25
CA ASP A 623 -35.77 -14.95 -26.81
C ASP A 623 -34.69 -15.62 -25.92
N LYS A 624 -34.88 -15.55 -24.60
CA LYS A 624 -34.00 -16.14 -23.60
C LYS A 624 -34.72 -17.27 -22.87
N LYS A 625 -33.99 -18.37 -22.60
CA LYS A 625 -34.48 -19.48 -21.78
C LYS A 625 -34.30 -19.15 -20.29
N VAL A 626 -35.12 -19.78 -19.45
CA VAL A 626 -35.03 -19.62 -17.99
C VAL A 626 -34.88 -20.97 -17.32
N CYS A 627 -33.88 -21.09 -16.44
CA CYS A 627 -33.67 -22.20 -15.53
C CYS A 627 -33.96 -21.75 -14.08
N VAL A 628 -34.78 -22.51 -13.37
CA VAL A 628 -35.00 -22.25 -11.93
C VAL A 628 -34.20 -23.24 -11.11
N GLU A 629 -33.39 -22.73 -10.19
CA GLU A 629 -32.54 -23.53 -9.34
C GLU A 629 -33.13 -23.79 -7.96
N GLY A 630 -32.61 -24.83 -7.27
CA GLY A 630 -32.93 -25.12 -5.88
C GLY A 630 -34.32 -25.66 -5.65
N VAL A 631 -34.94 -26.29 -6.64
CA VAL A 631 -36.24 -26.96 -6.47
C VAL A 631 -36.05 -28.24 -5.67
N GLU A 632 -36.61 -28.30 -4.48
CA GLU A 632 -36.42 -29.42 -3.53
C GLU A 632 -37.72 -30.18 -3.26
N THR A 633 -38.89 -29.58 -3.49
CA THR A 633 -40.21 -30.17 -3.18
C THR A 633 -41.15 -30.18 -4.39
N GLU A 634 -42.16 -31.06 -4.35
CA GLU A 634 -43.24 -31.15 -5.37
C GLU A 634 -44.04 -29.84 -5.44
N THR A 635 -44.26 -29.19 -4.29
CA THR A 635 -44.95 -27.91 -4.20
C THR A 635 -44.21 -26.80 -4.99
N GLU A 636 -42.87 -26.72 -4.81
CA GLU A 636 -42.02 -25.81 -5.56
C GLU A 636 -42.05 -26.09 -7.06
N LEU A 637 -41.93 -27.36 -7.46
CA LEU A 637 -42.05 -27.78 -8.84
C LEU A 637 -43.40 -27.32 -9.43
N GLY A 638 -44.49 -27.48 -8.68
CA GLY A 638 -45.80 -27.04 -9.09
C GLY A 638 -45.88 -25.51 -9.30
N ILE A 639 -45.14 -24.71 -8.55
CA ILE A 639 -45.02 -23.25 -8.73
C ILE A 639 -44.24 -22.95 -10.02
N VAL A 640 -43.09 -23.58 -10.20
CA VAL A 640 -42.20 -23.39 -11.37
C VAL A 640 -42.87 -23.78 -12.68
N LYS A 641 -43.62 -24.89 -12.71
CA LYS A 641 -44.42 -25.29 -13.89
C LYS A 641 -45.47 -24.26 -14.28
N ARG A 642 -46.15 -23.62 -13.29
CA ARG A 642 -47.10 -22.55 -13.58
C ARG A 642 -46.45 -21.25 -14.11
N MET A 643 -45.16 -21.05 -13.82
CA MET A 643 -44.37 -19.93 -14.37
C MET A 643 -43.87 -20.23 -15.80
N LYS A 644 -43.97 -21.46 -16.28
CA LYS A 644 -43.48 -21.94 -17.59
C LYS A 644 -41.95 -21.74 -17.73
N ALA A 645 -41.19 -22.02 -16.68
CA ALA A 645 -39.73 -22.06 -16.79
C ALA A 645 -39.34 -23.21 -17.76
N ASP A 646 -38.30 -22.95 -18.58
CA ASP A 646 -37.83 -23.93 -19.57
C ASP A 646 -37.13 -25.10 -18.93
N TYR A 647 -36.28 -24.77 -17.91
CA TYR A 647 -35.46 -25.74 -17.23
C TYR A 647 -35.60 -25.64 -15.72
N VAL A 648 -35.29 -26.76 -15.06
CA VAL A 648 -35.32 -26.89 -13.61
C VAL A 648 -34.10 -27.65 -13.15
N GLN A 649 -33.48 -27.15 -12.06
CA GLN A 649 -32.38 -27.80 -11.39
C GLN A 649 -32.67 -27.85 -9.89
N GLY A 650 -32.48 -29.01 -9.25
CA GLY A 650 -32.70 -29.14 -7.81
C GLY A 650 -32.73 -30.58 -7.31
N TYR A 651 -32.69 -30.71 -5.99
CA TYR A 651 -32.62 -32.01 -5.32
C TYR A 651 -33.93 -32.81 -5.43
N TYR A 652 -35.00 -32.16 -5.82
CA TYR A 652 -36.25 -32.88 -6.15
C TYR A 652 -36.04 -33.90 -7.26
N PHE A 653 -35.26 -33.54 -8.29
CA PHE A 653 -34.97 -34.44 -9.39
C PHE A 653 -33.68 -35.22 -9.12
N TYR A 654 -32.58 -34.53 -8.97
CA TYR A 654 -31.25 -35.13 -8.83
C TYR A 654 -30.35 -34.35 -7.94
N ARG A 655 -29.59 -35.05 -7.10
CA ARG A 655 -28.37 -34.54 -6.50
C ARG A 655 -27.23 -34.58 -7.52
N PRO A 656 -26.13 -33.83 -7.34
CA PRO A 656 -24.95 -33.94 -8.19
C PRO A 656 -24.45 -35.39 -8.27
N LEU A 657 -24.24 -35.89 -9.47
CA LEU A 657 -23.85 -37.27 -9.81
C LEU A 657 -22.43 -37.28 -10.43
N ASN A 658 -21.74 -38.41 -10.37
CA ASN A 658 -20.56 -38.58 -11.19
C ASN A 658 -20.94 -38.85 -12.66
N THR A 659 -19.95 -38.68 -13.56
CA THR A 659 -20.19 -38.82 -15.02
C THR A 659 -20.81 -40.18 -15.38
N GLN A 660 -20.37 -41.27 -14.76
CA GLN A 660 -20.83 -42.61 -15.07
C GLN A 660 -22.27 -42.84 -14.58
N GLU A 661 -22.61 -42.38 -13.39
CA GLU A 661 -23.97 -42.42 -12.85
C GLU A 661 -24.97 -41.68 -13.74
N LEU A 662 -24.55 -40.48 -14.22
CA LEU A 662 -25.40 -39.70 -15.10
C LEU A 662 -25.56 -40.34 -16.47
N LEU A 663 -24.50 -40.92 -17.05
CA LEU A 663 -24.57 -41.66 -18.30
C LEU A 663 -25.59 -42.82 -18.21
N THR A 664 -25.57 -43.59 -17.13
CA THR A 664 -26.52 -44.69 -16.91
C THR A 664 -27.97 -44.18 -16.88
N LYS A 665 -28.23 -43.02 -16.29
CA LYS A 665 -29.57 -42.41 -16.26
C LYS A 665 -30.02 -41.87 -17.62
N ILE A 666 -29.11 -41.39 -18.43
CA ILE A 666 -29.39 -40.87 -19.78
C ILE A 666 -29.65 -42.01 -20.76
N SER A 667 -28.88 -43.10 -20.69
CA SER A 667 -29.04 -44.27 -21.58
C SER A 667 -30.24 -45.14 -21.22
N GLY A 668 -30.69 -45.11 -19.95
CA GLY A 668 -31.84 -45.90 -19.47
C GLY A 668 -33.18 -45.15 -19.50
N ALA A 669 -33.19 -43.89 -19.93
CA ALA A 669 -34.38 -43.06 -20.12
C ALA A 669 -34.66 -42.90 -21.63
#